data_1a4eb5858a8bb94be5a6d5d47d0a94cf
#
_entry.id   1a4eb5858a8bb94be5a6d5d47d0a94cf
#
_cell.length_a   1.000
_cell.length_b   1.000
_cell.length_c   1.000
_cell.angle_alpha   90.00
_cell.angle_beta   90.00
_cell.angle_gamma   90.00
#
_symmetry.space_group_name_H-M   'P 1'
#
loop_
_entity.id
_entity.type
_entity.pdbx_description
1 polymer ?
#
loop_
_entity_poly.entity_id
_entity_poly.type
_entity_poly.pdbx_seq_one_letter_code
_entity_poly.pdbx_strand_id
1 'polypeptide(L)'
;VVSMAKGLSEKDLGKFKLVGNIDAFGRRLVFQVTEISVEKDDYFSRLYLYDGRKVRPFTSGKKDSNPRFSPDGKLIAFTSKRDKESKEAELYVIPTDGGEARLLAKFKYGIKNIRFTEDGKSIAVVTPIDVEKKPKDDVHVIREIPFWFNGVGWVYGKRSVVYLVDLETGRKRRVTPKNLDVSQIRFHEGKLYFIAQEDRERKPMVSDLYVLEGRKAKRLTPGEWSVQDFIPLDDGTFILKANTRERGIPTNTHIYHYNPETGEMRKLTTELDRAAYNSLNCDVRGSQRAELVFKDGWVYYVATDGPRANLFRVNLEGKIERVIGGDRSVESFAIGDYIAFTAQDAVTPTELYVLRDGKEKKLTDFNGWIKEYTLSKPEHFKVKASDGVEIDAWIMKPLNFEPGKKYPAVLEIHGGPKTAYGYSFMHEFHVLTAKGFVVIFSNPRGSDGYGEEFADIREHYGKRDYQDLMEVVDEALKRFDFIDGERLGVTGGSYGGFMTNWIVGHTKRFKAAVTQRSISNWVSFFGTTDIGYFFAPDQIGGDPWSNTDGYWEKSPLKYAPNVETPLLIIHSMEDYRCWLPEALQFYTALKYLGKTVELALFPGENHDLSRGGKPKHRVKRLELIAEWMERWLKS
;
A
#
# COMPACT_ATOMS: atom_id res chain seq x y z
N VAL A 1 22.35 8.45 -38.26
CA VAL A 1 22.66 8.11 -36.87
C VAL A 1 21.33 7.75 -36.20
N VAL A 2 21.11 6.47 -35.98
CA VAL A 2 19.91 6.04 -35.23
C VAL A 2 20.17 6.43 -33.77
N SER A 3 19.38 7.39 -33.23
CA SER A 3 19.47 7.75 -31.84
C SER A 3 19.03 6.54 -31.01
N MET A 4 19.86 6.12 -30.05
CA MET A 4 19.49 5.05 -29.11
C MET A 4 18.36 5.53 -28.22
N ALA A 5 17.37 4.65 -27.97
CA ALA A 5 16.28 4.96 -27.06
C ALA A 5 16.81 5.26 -25.66
N LYS A 6 16.37 6.37 -25.07
CA LYS A 6 16.74 6.76 -23.72
C LYS A 6 15.73 6.13 -22.74
N GLY A 7 16.16 5.11 -22.01
CA GLY A 7 15.37 4.45 -21.00
C GLY A 7 15.59 5.01 -19.60
N LEU A 8 14.73 4.66 -18.70
CA LEU A 8 14.85 5.04 -17.28
C LEU A 8 16.00 4.28 -16.62
N SER A 9 16.79 5.00 -15.83
CA SER A 9 17.82 4.43 -14.97
C SER A 9 17.36 4.39 -13.51
N GLU A 10 18.12 3.72 -12.67
CA GLU A 10 17.87 3.63 -11.23
C GLU A 10 17.83 5.03 -10.58
N LYS A 11 18.77 5.90 -10.97
CA LYS A 11 18.87 7.26 -10.42
C LYS A 11 17.74 8.20 -10.86
N ASP A 12 17.03 7.86 -11.92
CA ASP A 12 15.86 8.61 -12.36
C ASP A 12 14.73 8.59 -11.32
N LEU A 13 14.85 7.75 -10.29
CA LEU A 13 13.98 7.79 -9.11
C LEU A 13 13.82 9.23 -8.58
N GLY A 14 14.90 10.01 -8.59
CA GLY A 14 14.91 11.39 -8.10
C GLY A 14 14.10 12.38 -8.95
N LYS A 15 13.62 11.98 -10.11
CA LYS A 15 12.83 12.85 -11.00
C LYS A 15 11.34 12.80 -10.72
N PHE A 16 10.85 11.72 -10.11
CA PHE A 16 9.42 11.54 -9.85
C PHE A 16 8.91 12.54 -8.83
N LYS A 17 7.76 13.14 -9.13
CA LYS A 17 6.99 13.97 -8.21
C LYS A 17 5.76 13.15 -7.81
N LEU A 18 5.53 13.00 -6.51
CA LEU A 18 4.48 12.16 -5.96
C LEU A 18 3.32 13.05 -5.52
N VAL A 19 2.23 13.03 -6.28
CA VAL A 19 1.04 13.87 -6.05
C VAL A 19 0.02 13.05 -5.26
N GLY A 20 -0.49 13.60 -4.16
CA GLY A 20 -1.44 12.88 -3.32
C GLY A 20 -2.15 13.74 -2.29
N ASN A 21 -2.89 13.10 -1.41
CA ASN A 21 -3.59 13.72 -0.28
C ASN A 21 -4.41 14.96 -0.67
N ILE A 22 -5.38 14.80 -1.58
CA ILE A 22 -6.23 15.89 -2.02
C ILE A 22 -7.30 16.18 -0.96
N ASP A 23 -7.62 17.46 -0.77
CA ASP A 23 -8.87 17.89 -0.14
C ASP A 23 -9.53 18.98 -1.00
N ALA A 24 -10.83 19.11 -0.90
CA ALA A 24 -11.62 20.02 -1.74
C ALA A 24 -12.58 20.84 -0.88
N PHE A 25 -12.74 22.11 -1.26
CA PHE A 25 -13.78 22.97 -0.73
C PHE A 25 -14.27 23.91 -1.84
N GLY A 26 -15.53 23.76 -2.23
CA GLY A 26 -16.06 24.49 -3.38
C GLY A 26 -15.27 24.16 -4.65
N ARG A 27 -14.72 25.17 -5.30
CA ARG A 27 -13.87 25.03 -6.49
C ARG A 27 -12.38 24.90 -6.16
N ARG A 28 -12.00 25.08 -4.89
CA ARG A 28 -10.62 25.00 -4.46
C ARG A 28 -10.19 23.59 -4.11
N LEU A 29 -8.96 23.26 -4.47
CA LEU A 29 -8.32 22.00 -4.12
C LEU A 29 -6.99 22.31 -3.43
N VAL A 30 -6.68 21.57 -2.38
CA VAL A 30 -5.35 21.57 -1.77
C VAL A 30 -4.81 20.15 -1.84
N PHE A 31 -3.53 20.00 -2.14
CA PHE A 31 -2.92 18.69 -2.29
C PHE A 31 -1.44 18.73 -1.96
N GLN A 32 -0.88 17.56 -1.74
CA GLN A 32 0.52 17.38 -1.36
C GLN A 32 1.33 16.92 -2.57
N VAL A 33 2.52 17.51 -2.76
CA VAL A 33 3.50 17.04 -3.73
C VAL A 33 4.77 16.69 -2.98
N THR A 34 5.24 15.46 -3.15
CA THR A 34 6.46 14.96 -2.54
C THR A 34 7.54 14.81 -3.61
N GLU A 35 8.72 15.34 -3.34
CA GLU A 35 9.92 15.20 -4.16
C GLU A 35 10.86 14.18 -3.53
N ILE A 36 11.52 13.41 -4.38
CA ILE A 36 12.51 12.41 -3.97
C ILE A 36 13.89 12.97 -4.30
N SER A 37 14.72 13.22 -3.30
CA SER A 37 16.09 13.70 -3.50
C SER A 37 17.08 12.57 -3.27
N VAL A 38 17.65 12.03 -4.33
CA VAL A 38 18.71 11.02 -4.23
C VAL A 38 19.97 11.66 -3.64
N GLU A 39 20.31 12.88 -4.07
CA GLU A 39 21.49 13.61 -3.58
C GLU A 39 21.44 13.84 -2.06
N LYS A 40 20.31 14.33 -1.56
CA LYS A 40 20.12 14.60 -0.13
C LYS A 40 19.67 13.38 0.66
N ASP A 41 19.39 12.29 -0.02
CA ASP A 41 18.92 11.03 0.55
C ASP A 41 17.68 11.20 1.42
N ASP A 42 16.71 11.98 0.94
CA ASP A 42 15.51 12.33 1.69
C ASP A 42 14.34 12.67 0.77
N TYR A 43 13.18 12.82 1.37
CA TYR A 43 11.93 13.22 0.72
C TYR A 43 11.55 14.60 1.20
N PHE A 44 11.03 15.43 0.29
CA PHE A 44 10.55 16.77 0.62
C PHE A 44 9.13 16.93 0.11
N SER A 45 8.25 17.47 0.94
CA SER A 45 6.86 17.67 0.57
C SER A 45 6.40 19.08 0.91
N ARG A 46 5.51 19.57 0.07
CA ARG A 46 4.85 20.86 0.28
C ARG A 46 3.44 20.79 -0.28
N LEU A 47 2.62 21.77 0.11
CA LEU A 47 1.25 21.88 -0.35
C LEU A 47 1.16 22.80 -1.55
N TYR A 48 0.26 22.43 -2.47
CA TYR A 48 -0.14 23.21 -3.63
C TYR A 48 -1.63 23.49 -3.54
N LEU A 49 -2.04 24.60 -4.12
CA LEU A 49 -3.44 25.01 -4.15
C LEU A 49 -3.89 25.21 -5.60
N TYR A 50 -5.09 24.69 -5.91
CA TYR A 50 -5.80 25.01 -7.14
C TYR A 50 -7.00 25.90 -6.79
N ASP A 51 -7.04 27.10 -7.38
CA ASP A 51 -8.03 28.13 -7.04
C ASP A 51 -9.29 28.06 -7.91
N GLY A 52 -9.40 27.03 -8.77
CA GLY A 52 -10.43 26.89 -9.79
C GLY A 52 -9.96 27.30 -11.19
N ARG A 53 -8.77 27.87 -11.30
CA ARG A 53 -8.17 28.31 -12.56
C ARG A 53 -6.76 27.80 -12.77
N LYS A 54 -5.89 27.94 -11.77
CA LYS A 54 -4.49 27.51 -11.89
C LYS A 54 -3.97 26.88 -10.59
N VAL A 55 -2.97 26.04 -10.75
CA VAL A 55 -2.21 25.40 -9.67
C VAL A 55 -1.02 26.27 -9.31
N ARG A 56 -0.78 26.47 -8.00
CA ARG A 56 0.38 27.21 -7.51
C ARG A 56 0.90 26.59 -6.21
N PRO A 57 2.21 26.76 -5.92
CA PRO A 57 2.74 26.43 -4.60
C PRO A 57 2.00 27.22 -3.53
N PHE A 58 1.68 26.57 -2.41
CA PHE A 58 0.90 27.20 -1.35
C PHE A 58 1.71 27.37 -0.06
N THR A 59 2.47 26.35 0.35
CA THR A 59 3.33 26.39 1.53
C THR A 59 4.79 26.27 1.14
N SER A 60 5.69 26.69 2.04
CA SER A 60 7.13 26.72 1.79
C SER A 60 7.93 25.79 2.70
N GLY A 61 7.26 24.97 3.50
CA GLY A 61 7.92 23.98 4.33
C GLY A 61 8.50 22.84 3.52
N LYS A 62 9.35 22.02 4.16
CA LYS A 62 10.01 20.89 3.51
C LYS A 62 9.35 19.55 3.80
N LYS A 63 8.47 19.50 4.79
CA LYS A 63 7.77 18.28 5.24
C LYS A 63 6.28 18.51 5.43
N ASP A 64 5.72 19.48 4.72
CA ASP A 64 4.30 19.81 4.81
C ASP A 64 3.46 18.72 4.15
N SER A 65 2.45 18.20 4.85
CA SER A 65 1.66 17.06 4.40
C SER A 65 0.26 17.06 5.00
N ASN A 66 -0.59 16.17 4.51
CA ASN A 66 -1.94 15.87 5.03
C ASN A 66 -2.85 17.10 5.17
N PRO A 67 -3.08 17.88 4.09
CA PRO A 67 -3.90 19.07 4.18
C PRO A 67 -5.39 18.78 4.33
N ARG A 68 -6.08 19.63 5.10
CA ARG A 68 -7.56 19.60 5.21
C ARG A 68 -8.11 21.01 5.30
N PHE A 69 -9.15 21.30 4.54
CA PHE A 69 -9.90 22.54 4.69
C PHE A 69 -10.71 22.55 5.99
N SER A 70 -10.86 23.73 6.58
CA SER A 70 -11.88 23.96 7.62
C SER A 70 -13.30 23.84 7.03
N PRO A 71 -14.32 23.64 7.87
CA PRO A 71 -15.72 23.55 7.38
C PRO A 71 -16.21 24.76 6.59
N ASP A 72 -15.68 25.95 6.88
CA ASP A 72 -16.00 27.19 6.15
C ASP A 72 -15.05 27.47 4.99
N GLY A 73 -14.04 26.63 4.80
CA GLY A 73 -13.05 26.78 3.71
C GLY A 73 -12.03 27.90 3.89
N LYS A 74 -12.06 28.59 5.02
CA LYS A 74 -11.19 29.77 5.26
C LYS A 74 -9.79 29.42 5.76
N LEU A 75 -9.62 28.23 6.33
CA LEU A 75 -8.36 27.72 6.86
C LEU A 75 -8.02 26.38 6.24
N ILE A 76 -6.72 26.08 6.20
CA ILE A 76 -6.20 24.75 5.87
C ILE A 76 -5.33 24.32 7.03
N ALA A 77 -5.64 23.14 7.60
CA ALA A 77 -4.81 22.48 8.59
C ALA A 77 -3.89 21.49 7.88
N PHE A 78 -2.68 21.33 8.38
CA PHE A 78 -1.74 20.35 7.83
C PHE A 78 -0.71 19.93 8.87
N THR A 79 0.02 18.87 8.59
CA THR A 79 1.09 18.38 9.45
C THR A 79 2.43 18.71 8.84
N SER A 80 3.45 18.87 9.69
CA SER A 80 4.80 19.16 9.21
C SER A 80 5.85 18.78 10.26
N LYS A 81 7.11 18.97 9.88
CA LYS A 81 8.30 18.89 10.74
C LYS A 81 9.23 20.03 10.36
N ARG A 82 8.88 21.23 10.76
CA ARG A 82 9.65 22.45 10.44
C ARG A 82 10.76 22.74 11.45
N ASP A 83 10.56 22.32 12.71
CA ASP A 83 11.57 22.41 13.75
C ASP A 83 12.57 21.26 13.60
N LYS A 84 13.78 21.59 13.14
CA LYS A 84 14.85 20.60 12.88
C LYS A 84 15.41 19.97 14.15
N GLU A 85 15.26 20.60 15.30
CA GLU A 85 15.77 20.12 16.58
C GLU A 85 14.78 19.17 17.27
N SER A 86 13.51 19.21 16.88
CA SER A 86 12.45 18.38 17.44
C SER A 86 12.16 17.16 16.56
N LYS A 87 11.91 16.03 17.20
CA LYS A 87 11.43 14.81 16.53
C LYS A 87 9.90 14.71 16.55
N GLU A 88 9.23 15.66 17.20
CA GLU A 88 7.78 15.67 17.33
C GLU A 88 7.09 16.07 16.03
N ALA A 89 5.93 15.50 15.77
CA ALA A 89 5.08 15.91 14.67
C ALA A 89 4.37 17.23 15.02
N GLU A 90 4.22 18.10 14.04
CA GLU A 90 3.67 19.44 14.21
C GLU A 90 2.34 19.58 13.48
N LEU A 91 1.39 20.25 14.12
CA LEU A 91 0.11 20.64 13.55
C LEU A 91 0.11 22.14 13.27
N TYR A 92 -0.12 22.49 12.00
CA TYR A 92 -0.17 23.90 11.54
C TYR A 92 -1.53 24.23 10.97
N VAL A 93 -1.88 25.51 10.99
CA VAL A 93 -2.98 26.08 10.21
C VAL A 93 -2.47 27.28 9.42
N ILE A 94 -3.09 27.50 8.27
CA ILE A 94 -2.78 28.62 7.38
C ILE A 94 -4.08 29.14 6.76
N PRO A 95 -4.27 30.46 6.60
CA PRO A 95 -5.43 30.97 5.86
C PRO A 95 -5.42 30.46 4.41
N THR A 96 -6.58 30.09 3.90
CA THR A 96 -6.72 29.62 2.52
C THR A 96 -6.28 30.67 1.50
N ASP A 97 -6.47 31.94 1.82
CA ASP A 97 -6.04 33.04 0.96
C ASP A 97 -4.54 33.34 1.01
N GLY A 98 -3.80 32.61 1.82
CA GLY A 98 -2.35 32.76 1.96
C GLY A 98 -1.94 33.47 3.22
N GLY A 99 -0.64 33.60 3.42
CA GLY A 99 -0.03 34.20 4.61
C GLY A 99 0.90 33.21 5.30
N GLU A 100 1.17 33.46 6.57
CA GLU A 100 2.05 32.61 7.36
C GLU A 100 1.30 31.46 8.02
N ALA A 101 1.92 30.28 7.98
CA ALA A 101 1.42 29.12 8.71
C ALA A 101 1.72 29.28 10.21
N ARG A 102 0.74 28.98 11.04
CA ARG A 102 0.84 29.09 12.50
C ARG A 102 0.90 27.69 13.13
N LEU A 103 1.93 27.45 13.95
CA LEU A 103 2.05 26.22 14.73
C LEU A 103 0.99 26.21 15.84
N LEU A 104 0.18 25.15 15.89
CA LEU A 104 -0.84 24.97 16.94
C LEU A 104 -0.38 24.07 18.05
N ALA A 105 0.19 22.91 17.72
CA ALA A 105 0.54 21.90 18.70
C ALA A 105 1.59 20.92 18.17
N LYS A 106 2.26 20.23 19.07
CA LYS A 106 3.24 19.18 18.77
C LYS A 106 2.81 17.88 19.43
N PHE A 107 3.15 16.75 18.79
CA PHE A 107 2.79 15.41 19.25
C PHE A 107 4.01 14.49 19.19
N LYS A 108 4.32 13.85 20.30
CA LYS A 108 5.55 13.08 20.51
C LYS A 108 5.73 11.91 19.52
N TYR A 109 4.66 11.15 19.25
CA TYR A 109 4.73 9.92 18.47
C TYR A 109 4.07 10.03 17.09
N GLY A 110 3.88 11.25 16.59
CA GLY A 110 3.32 11.45 15.27
C GLY A 110 1.84 11.81 15.28
N ILE A 111 1.36 12.16 14.10
CA ILE A 111 -0.04 12.48 13.85
C ILE A 111 -0.54 11.54 12.75
N LYS A 112 -1.53 10.71 13.07
CA LYS A 112 -2.09 9.74 12.12
C LYS A 112 -3.22 10.30 11.27
N ASN A 113 -4.00 11.21 11.84
CA ASN A 113 -5.15 11.81 11.15
C ASN A 113 -5.50 13.13 11.81
N ILE A 114 -6.06 14.06 11.02
CA ILE A 114 -6.56 15.34 11.50
C ILE A 114 -7.94 15.61 10.89
N ARG A 115 -8.80 16.26 11.65
CA ARG A 115 -10.12 16.64 11.17
C ARG A 115 -10.65 17.82 11.99
N PHE A 116 -11.13 18.86 11.33
CA PHE A 116 -11.80 19.96 12.03
C PHE A 116 -13.08 19.49 12.69
N THR A 117 -13.43 20.07 13.84
CA THR A 117 -14.77 19.97 14.39
C THR A 117 -15.77 20.70 13.48
N GLU A 118 -17.05 20.36 13.57
CA GLU A 118 -18.08 20.95 12.69
C GLU A 118 -18.19 22.47 12.87
N ASP A 119 -17.98 22.98 14.09
CA ASP A 119 -18.00 24.41 14.36
C ASP A 119 -16.72 25.14 13.92
N GLY A 120 -15.70 24.40 13.48
CA GLY A 120 -14.44 24.96 13.04
C GLY A 120 -13.55 25.53 14.13
N LYS A 121 -13.91 25.37 15.40
CA LYS A 121 -13.17 25.95 16.54
C LYS A 121 -12.02 25.09 17.04
N SER A 122 -12.01 23.82 16.69
CA SER A 122 -10.98 22.89 17.12
C SER A 122 -10.62 21.92 16.00
N ILE A 123 -9.45 21.28 16.15
CA ILE A 123 -8.99 20.21 15.27
C ILE A 123 -8.84 18.95 16.11
N ALA A 124 -9.49 17.86 15.68
CA ALA A 124 -9.28 16.55 16.26
C ALA A 124 -8.05 15.91 15.65
N VAL A 125 -7.17 15.37 16.48
CA VAL A 125 -5.91 14.76 16.09
C VAL A 125 -5.86 13.34 16.64
N VAL A 126 -5.61 12.38 15.75
CA VAL A 126 -5.35 10.98 16.14
C VAL A 126 -3.85 10.82 16.31
N THR A 127 -3.41 10.47 17.52
CA THR A 127 -1.99 10.39 17.86
C THR A 127 -1.71 9.25 18.84
N PRO A 128 -0.59 8.52 18.68
CA PRO A 128 -0.19 7.52 19.67
C PRO A 128 0.30 8.18 20.97
N ILE A 129 -0.03 7.56 22.09
CA ILE A 129 0.46 7.95 23.41
C ILE A 129 0.92 6.71 24.17
N ASP A 130 1.77 6.91 25.18
CA ASP A 130 2.08 5.85 26.14
C ASP A 130 0.87 5.64 27.05
N VAL A 131 0.33 4.42 27.06
CA VAL A 131 -0.79 4.03 27.94
C VAL A 131 -0.30 3.23 29.14
N GLU A 132 0.95 2.80 29.14
CA GLU A 132 1.63 2.17 30.25
C GLU A 132 2.76 3.05 30.76
N LYS A 133 3.05 2.95 32.05
CA LYS A 133 4.16 3.67 32.66
C LYS A 133 5.48 3.10 32.15
N LYS A 134 6.34 3.93 31.59
CA LYS A 134 7.65 3.51 31.12
C LYS A 134 8.58 3.17 32.29
N PRO A 135 9.39 2.10 32.16
CA PRO A 135 10.46 1.83 33.13
C PRO A 135 11.48 2.97 33.13
N LYS A 136 12.15 3.15 34.25
CA LYS A 136 13.17 4.20 34.43
C LYS A 136 14.51 3.85 33.77
N ASP A 137 14.71 2.58 33.42
CA ASP A 137 15.91 2.07 32.75
C ASP A 137 15.61 1.82 31.26
N ASP A 138 16.55 1.24 30.53
CA ASP A 138 16.46 0.96 29.10
C ASP A 138 16.01 -0.48 28.79
N VAL A 139 15.55 -1.22 29.79
CA VAL A 139 15.07 -2.60 29.63
C VAL A 139 13.61 -2.59 29.14
N HIS A 140 13.34 -3.34 28.09
CA HIS A 140 12.00 -3.51 27.58
C HIS A 140 11.31 -4.71 28.24
N VAL A 141 10.27 -4.47 29.00
CA VAL A 141 9.43 -5.53 29.59
C VAL A 141 8.10 -5.55 28.82
N ILE A 142 7.88 -6.61 28.07
CA ILE A 142 6.82 -6.70 27.08
C ILE A 142 5.78 -7.75 27.52
N ARG A 143 4.48 -7.38 27.48
CA ARG A 143 3.36 -8.23 27.90
C ARG A 143 2.34 -8.45 26.82
N GLU A 144 2.63 -8.01 25.59
CA GLU A 144 1.66 -8.01 24.49
C GLU A 144 2.27 -8.43 23.16
N ILE A 145 1.42 -8.82 22.21
CA ILE A 145 1.78 -9.02 20.81
C ILE A 145 0.81 -8.26 19.89
N PRO A 146 1.29 -7.62 18.80
CA PRO A 146 2.71 -7.44 18.48
C PRO A 146 3.37 -6.41 19.41
N PHE A 147 4.68 -6.52 19.58
CA PHE A 147 5.46 -5.57 20.39
C PHE A 147 6.18 -4.54 19.51
N TRP A 148 6.40 -4.87 18.25
CA TRP A 148 6.89 -3.95 17.24
C TRP A 148 5.99 -4.01 16.00
N PHE A 149 6.10 -3.00 15.13
CA PHE A 149 5.30 -2.94 13.91
C PHE A 149 6.12 -2.33 12.78
N ASN A 150 5.95 -2.85 11.57
CA ASN A 150 6.70 -2.40 10.41
C ASN A 150 6.54 -0.90 10.20
N GLY A 151 7.66 -0.21 9.98
CA GLY A 151 7.71 1.23 9.75
C GLY A 151 7.53 2.10 10.99
N VAL A 152 7.20 1.52 12.13
CA VAL A 152 6.94 2.24 13.38
C VAL A 152 8.01 1.93 14.45
N GLY A 153 8.44 0.67 14.54
CA GLY A 153 9.31 0.20 15.62
C GLY A 153 8.50 -0.32 16.80
N TRP A 154 8.94 -0.01 18.02
CA TRP A 154 8.26 -0.47 19.23
C TRP A 154 6.87 0.13 19.35
N VAL A 155 5.86 -0.72 19.51
CA VAL A 155 4.45 -0.30 19.67
C VAL A 155 3.83 -0.75 20.99
N TYR A 156 4.53 -1.62 21.75
CA TYR A 156 3.98 -2.09 23.02
C TYR A 156 3.76 -0.92 23.98
N GLY A 157 2.67 -0.99 24.75
CA GLY A 157 2.28 0.06 25.69
C GLY A 157 1.87 1.39 25.05
N LYS A 158 1.66 1.44 23.73
CA LYS A 158 1.22 2.63 23.00
C LYS A 158 -0.13 2.38 22.34
N ARG A 159 -1.01 3.38 22.40
CA ARG A 159 -2.32 3.34 21.72
C ARG A 159 -2.62 4.70 21.15
N SER A 160 -3.34 4.74 20.04
CA SER A 160 -3.75 5.99 19.41
C SER A 160 -5.04 6.49 20.03
N VAL A 161 -5.03 7.76 20.41
CA VAL A 161 -6.16 8.45 21.03
C VAL A 161 -6.46 9.71 20.26
N VAL A 162 -7.59 10.34 20.55
CA VAL A 162 -7.99 11.60 19.94
C VAL A 162 -7.78 12.74 20.94
N TYR A 163 -7.07 13.78 20.47
CA TYR A 163 -6.97 15.07 21.13
C TYR A 163 -7.77 16.09 20.36
N LEU A 164 -8.45 16.99 21.07
CA LEU A 164 -8.99 18.22 20.49
C LEU A 164 -7.98 19.33 20.74
N VAL A 165 -7.60 20.04 19.67
CA VAL A 165 -6.69 21.19 19.72
C VAL A 165 -7.50 22.44 19.44
N ASP A 166 -7.53 23.36 20.41
CA ASP A 166 -8.22 24.64 20.26
C ASP A 166 -7.48 25.51 19.24
N LEU A 167 -8.21 26.05 18.26
CA LEU A 167 -7.62 26.85 17.19
C LEU A 167 -7.04 28.17 17.67
N GLU A 168 -7.65 28.78 18.68
CA GLU A 168 -7.25 30.07 19.18
C GLU A 168 -6.02 29.96 20.11
N THR A 169 -6.06 29.01 21.05
CA THR A 169 -5.06 28.86 22.11
C THR A 169 -3.98 27.82 21.83
N GLY A 170 -4.28 26.84 20.96
CA GLY A 170 -3.42 25.68 20.75
C GLY A 170 -3.48 24.66 21.89
N ARG A 171 -4.35 24.87 22.87
CA ARG A 171 -4.51 23.96 23.99
C ARG A 171 -5.08 22.63 23.52
N LYS A 172 -4.44 21.53 23.94
CA LYS A 172 -4.86 20.18 23.56
C LYS A 172 -5.44 19.41 24.73
N ARG A 173 -6.54 18.68 24.46
CA ARG A 173 -7.27 17.89 25.46
C ARG A 173 -7.62 16.52 24.87
N ARG A 174 -7.21 15.46 25.58
CA ARG A 174 -7.60 14.10 25.16
C ARG A 174 -9.07 13.88 25.42
N VAL A 175 -9.79 13.30 24.45
CA VAL A 175 -11.24 13.07 24.53
C VAL A 175 -11.64 11.61 24.45
N THR A 176 -10.78 10.72 23.93
CA THR A 176 -11.08 9.28 23.89
C THR A 176 -10.36 8.52 25.01
N PRO A 177 -10.93 7.40 25.48
CA PRO A 177 -10.30 6.61 26.54
C PRO A 177 -9.01 5.93 26.05
N LYS A 178 -8.10 5.66 26.98
CA LYS A 178 -6.78 5.05 26.70
C LYS A 178 -6.86 3.56 26.33
N ASN A 179 -7.99 2.91 26.62
CA ASN A 179 -8.18 1.48 26.35
C ASN A 179 -8.75 1.20 24.94
N LEU A 180 -8.79 2.20 24.09
CA LEU A 180 -9.21 2.08 22.69
C LEU A 180 -8.13 2.64 21.78
N ASP A 181 -7.75 1.85 20.77
CA ASP A 181 -6.75 2.23 19.79
C ASP A 181 -7.46 2.76 18.54
N VAL A 182 -7.52 4.08 18.41
CA VAL A 182 -8.32 4.78 17.41
C VAL A 182 -7.59 4.84 16.05
N SER A 183 -8.34 4.65 14.96
CA SER A 183 -7.80 4.75 13.60
C SER A 183 -8.48 5.81 12.73
N GLN A 184 -9.80 5.95 12.79
CA GLN A 184 -10.58 6.87 11.95
C GLN A 184 -11.56 7.66 12.78
N ILE A 185 -11.79 8.92 12.41
CA ILE A 185 -12.70 9.83 13.12
C ILE A 185 -13.59 10.59 12.15
N ARG A 186 -14.83 10.83 12.57
CA ARG A 186 -15.76 11.75 11.88
C ARG A 186 -16.69 12.39 12.92
N PHE A 187 -17.05 13.65 12.66
CA PHE A 187 -18.06 14.37 13.46
C PHE A 187 -19.38 14.35 12.74
N HIS A 188 -20.47 14.26 13.52
CA HIS A 188 -21.82 14.38 13.01
C HIS A 188 -22.75 14.86 14.12
N GLU A 189 -23.50 15.92 13.85
CA GLU A 189 -24.47 16.51 14.80
C GLU A 189 -23.88 16.72 16.21
N GLY A 190 -22.67 17.26 16.27
CA GLY A 190 -22.00 17.60 17.53
C GLY A 190 -21.35 16.42 18.24
N LYS A 191 -21.41 15.22 17.70
CA LYS A 191 -20.81 14.02 18.30
C LYS A 191 -19.58 13.56 17.54
N LEU A 192 -18.61 13.01 18.26
CA LEU A 192 -17.46 12.34 17.70
C LEU A 192 -17.75 10.84 17.57
N TYR A 193 -17.66 10.37 16.33
CA TYR A 193 -17.69 8.93 16.00
C TYR A 193 -16.30 8.51 15.58
N PHE A 194 -15.93 7.26 15.91
CA PHE A 194 -14.59 6.80 15.58
C PHE A 194 -14.52 5.28 15.47
N ILE A 195 -13.51 4.82 14.74
CA ILE A 195 -13.18 3.40 14.65
C ILE A 195 -12.04 3.14 15.61
N ALA A 196 -12.15 2.08 16.40
CA ALA A 196 -11.09 1.69 17.32
C ALA A 196 -11.06 0.17 17.55
N GLN A 197 -9.89 -0.29 18.02
CA GLN A 197 -9.70 -1.65 18.51
C GLN A 197 -9.61 -1.63 20.03
N GLU A 198 -10.20 -2.64 20.67
CA GLU A 198 -10.05 -2.79 22.12
C GLU A 198 -8.59 -3.08 22.49
N ASP A 199 -8.16 -2.52 23.61
CA ASP A 199 -6.84 -2.79 24.16
C ASP A 199 -6.81 -4.19 24.77
N ARG A 200 -5.98 -5.07 24.19
CA ARG A 200 -5.78 -6.44 24.63
C ARG A 200 -4.31 -6.81 24.49
N GLU A 201 -3.84 -7.74 25.33
CA GLU A 201 -2.47 -8.26 25.28
C GLU A 201 -2.15 -8.93 23.94
N ARG A 202 -3.16 -9.56 23.32
CA ARG A 202 -3.08 -9.99 21.92
C ARG A 202 -3.97 -9.07 21.11
N LYS A 203 -3.36 -8.24 20.25
CA LYS A 203 -4.09 -7.27 19.44
C LYS A 203 -5.18 -7.96 18.62
N PRO A 204 -6.44 -7.49 18.72
CA PRO A 204 -7.55 -8.09 17.99
C PRO A 204 -7.48 -7.78 16.49
N MET A 205 -8.10 -8.64 15.69
CA MET A 205 -8.20 -8.46 14.23
C MET A 205 -9.42 -7.63 13.82
N VAL A 206 -10.35 -7.44 14.74
CA VAL A 206 -11.57 -6.66 14.49
C VAL A 206 -11.40 -5.23 14.95
N SER A 207 -12.10 -4.32 14.30
CA SER A 207 -12.21 -2.92 14.72
C SER A 207 -13.67 -2.52 14.67
N ASP A 208 -14.09 -1.75 15.64
CA ASP A 208 -15.48 -1.39 15.83
C ASP A 208 -15.72 0.10 15.69
N LEU A 209 -16.95 0.44 15.36
CA LEU A 209 -17.45 1.80 15.38
C LEU A 209 -17.92 2.17 16.78
N TYR A 210 -17.51 3.33 17.25
CA TYR A 210 -17.84 3.89 18.55
C TYR A 210 -18.41 5.29 18.39
N VAL A 211 -19.21 5.71 19.38
CA VAL A 211 -19.58 7.10 19.57
C VAL A 211 -19.13 7.56 20.97
N LEU A 212 -18.62 8.79 21.03
CA LEU A 212 -18.24 9.39 22.30
C LEU A 212 -19.46 10.06 22.93
N GLU A 213 -19.85 9.60 24.13
CA GLU A 213 -20.92 10.17 24.93
C GLU A 213 -20.32 10.70 26.23
N GLY A 214 -20.12 12.03 26.30
CA GLY A 214 -19.37 12.63 27.41
C GLY A 214 -17.93 12.15 27.40
N ARG A 215 -17.52 11.42 28.45
CA ARG A 215 -16.19 10.83 28.57
C ARG A 215 -16.17 9.34 28.26
N LYS A 216 -17.31 8.76 27.94
CA LYS A 216 -17.44 7.33 27.68
C LYS A 216 -17.58 7.05 26.19
N ALA A 217 -17.02 5.95 25.75
CA ALA A 217 -17.18 5.46 24.38
C ALA A 217 -18.19 4.32 24.37
N LYS A 218 -19.21 4.43 23.51
CA LYS A 218 -20.21 3.40 23.30
C LYS A 218 -19.94 2.68 21.99
N ARG A 219 -19.79 1.36 22.05
CA ARG A 219 -19.60 0.54 20.86
C ARG A 219 -20.92 0.40 20.10
N LEU A 220 -20.90 0.59 18.79
CA LEU A 220 -22.06 0.54 17.91
C LEU A 220 -22.10 -0.71 17.03
N THR A 221 -20.97 -1.38 16.82
CA THR A 221 -20.88 -2.61 16.03
C THR A 221 -20.62 -3.81 16.94
N PRO A 222 -20.89 -5.06 16.48
CA PRO A 222 -20.95 -6.22 17.40
C PRO A 222 -19.61 -6.84 17.78
N GLY A 223 -18.46 -6.31 17.35
CA GLY A 223 -17.16 -6.90 17.67
C GLY A 223 -16.77 -8.07 16.78
N GLU A 224 -17.31 -8.15 15.58
CA GLU A 224 -17.11 -9.26 14.64
C GLU A 224 -16.45 -8.85 13.33
N TRP A 225 -16.47 -7.56 12.99
CA TRP A 225 -16.03 -7.04 11.69
C TRP A 225 -14.77 -6.20 11.83
N SER A 226 -14.02 -6.10 10.73
CA SER A 226 -12.98 -5.10 10.58
C SER A 226 -13.58 -3.88 9.88
N VAL A 227 -14.03 -2.89 10.65
CA VAL A 227 -14.57 -1.64 10.11
C VAL A 227 -13.38 -0.74 9.73
N GLN A 228 -13.36 -0.26 8.50
CA GLN A 228 -12.21 0.49 7.96
C GLN A 228 -12.50 1.98 7.74
N ASP A 229 -13.74 2.30 7.41
CA ASP A 229 -14.21 3.67 7.26
C ASP A 229 -15.73 3.69 7.49
N PHE A 230 -16.29 4.87 7.69
CA PHE A 230 -17.71 5.01 7.97
C PHE A 230 -18.20 6.41 7.68
N ILE A 231 -19.51 6.57 7.47
CA ILE A 231 -20.16 7.89 7.37
C ILE A 231 -21.45 7.84 8.21
N PRO A 232 -21.61 8.71 9.23
CA PRO A 232 -22.88 8.85 9.93
C PRO A 232 -23.92 9.51 9.03
N LEU A 233 -25.15 8.98 9.04
CA LEU A 233 -26.28 9.54 8.29
C LEU A 233 -27.26 10.23 9.24
N ASP A 234 -28.10 11.12 8.69
CA ASP A 234 -29.04 11.93 9.49
C ASP A 234 -30.14 11.13 10.17
N ASP A 235 -30.44 9.93 9.67
CA ASP A 235 -31.47 9.03 10.23
C ASP A 235 -30.95 8.12 11.35
N GLY A 236 -29.72 8.30 11.80
CA GLY A 236 -29.12 7.47 12.85
C GLY A 236 -28.48 6.18 12.34
N THR A 237 -28.50 5.94 11.04
CA THR A 237 -27.80 4.81 10.42
C THR A 237 -26.42 5.23 9.93
N PHE A 238 -25.63 4.26 9.45
CA PHE A 238 -24.26 4.50 9.03
C PHE A 238 -23.98 3.82 7.69
N ILE A 239 -23.14 4.45 6.90
CA ILE A 239 -22.43 3.76 5.83
C ILE A 239 -21.16 3.19 6.45
N LEU A 240 -20.88 1.91 6.22
CA LEU A 240 -19.65 1.28 6.68
C LEU A 240 -18.86 0.73 5.49
N LYS A 241 -17.57 0.95 5.51
CA LYS A 241 -16.62 0.21 4.70
C LYS A 241 -16.02 -0.84 5.62
N ALA A 242 -16.33 -2.11 5.40
CA ALA A 242 -16.01 -3.15 6.35
C ALA A 242 -15.68 -4.49 5.69
N ASN A 243 -14.87 -5.27 6.39
CA ASN A 243 -14.56 -6.65 6.07
C ASN A 243 -15.21 -7.54 7.13
N THR A 244 -16.14 -8.39 6.72
CA THR A 244 -16.88 -9.29 7.64
C THR A 244 -16.06 -10.51 8.05
N ARG A 245 -14.93 -10.76 7.40
CA ARG A 245 -13.98 -11.83 7.72
C ARG A 245 -14.54 -13.25 7.55
N GLU A 246 -15.56 -13.43 6.75
CA GLU A 246 -16.17 -14.75 6.51
C GLU A 246 -15.19 -15.78 5.95
N ARG A 247 -14.25 -15.31 5.10
CA ARG A 247 -13.16 -16.12 4.55
C ARG A 247 -11.79 -15.73 5.13
N GLY A 248 -11.78 -15.08 6.31
CA GLY A 248 -10.55 -14.53 6.86
C GLY A 248 -9.98 -13.37 6.02
N ILE A 249 -8.67 -13.34 5.84
CA ILE A 249 -7.97 -12.30 5.08
C ILE A 249 -8.46 -12.16 3.63
N PRO A 250 -8.75 -13.24 2.87
CA PRO A 250 -9.23 -13.10 1.49
C PRO A 250 -10.62 -12.47 1.32
N THR A 251 -11.37 -12.27 2.38
CA THR A 251 -12.69 -11.63 2.32
C THR A 251 -12.58 -10.23 1.72
N ASN A 252 -13.44 -9.88 0.77
CA ASN A 252 -13.46 -8.55 0.21
C ASN A 252 -14.09 -7.55 1.16
N THR A 253 -13.47 -6.38 1.26
CA THR A 253 -14.06 -5.22 1.93
C THR A 253 -15.16 -4.67 1.02
N HIS A 254 -16.35 -4.47 1.59
CA HIS A 254 -17.52 -3.95 0.90
C HIS A 254 -18.08 -2.70 1.58
N ILE A 255 -19.00 -2.05 0.90
CA ILE A 255 -19.77 -0.92 1.44
C ILE A 255 -21.12 -1.47 1.94
N TYR A 256 -21.47 -1.08 3.16
CA TYR A 256 -22.67 -1.54 3.85
C TYR A 256 -23.50 -0.35 4.34
N HIS A 257 -24.80 -0.56 4.46
CA HIS A 257 -25.72 0.32 5.19
C HIS A 257 -26.07 -0.38 6.51
N TYR A 258 -25.78 0.26 7.63
CA TYR A 258 -25.85 -0.34 8.95
C TYR A 258 -26.76 0.45 9.88
N ASN A 259 -27.67 -0.25 10.58
CA ASN A 259 -28.52 0.32 11.63
C ASN A 259 -28.05 -0.24 12.98
N PRO A 260 -27.45 0.57 13.86
CA PRO A 260 -26.95 0.08 15.15
C PRO A 260 -28.07 -0.29 16.14
N GLU A 261 -29.27 0.27 16.00
CA GLU A 261 -30.38 -0.05 16.88
C GLU A 261 -30.97 -1.44 16.62
N THR A 262 -31.06 -1.83 15.35
CA THR A 262 -31.63 -3.13 14.96
C THR A 262 -30.55 -4.18 14.70
N GLY A 263 -29.30 -3.76 14.48
CA GLY A 263 -28.22 -4.63 14.07
C GLY A 263 -28.26 -5.02 12.58
N GLU A 264 -29.21 -4.49 11.81
CA GLU A 264 -29.32 -4.79 10.38
C GLU A 264 -28.15 -4.21 9.61
N MET A 265 -27.45 -5.07 8.86
CA MET A 265 -26.33 -4.69 8.01
C MET A 265 -26.58 -5.18 6.58
N ARG A 266 -26.83 -4.23 5.67
CA ARG A 266 -27.12 -4.52 4.27
C ARG A 266 -25.90 -4.23 3.41
N LYS A 267 -25.44 -5.23 2.67
CA LYS A 267 -24.33 -5.08 1.72
C LYS A 267 -24.82 -4.32 0.48
N LEU A 268 -24.28 -3.12 0.23
CA LEU A 268 -24.66 -2.31 -0.92
C LEU A 268 -23.91 -2.71 -2.19
N THR A 269 -22.69 -3.24 -2.07
CA THR A 269 -21.82 -3.55 -3.21
C THR A 269 -21.83 -5.03 -3.58
N THR A 270 -22.95 -5.72 -3.38
CA THR A 270 -23.12 -7.15 -3.71
C THR A 270 -22.85 -7.44 -5.20
N GLU A 271 -23.28 -6.55 -6.10
CA GLU A 271 -23.13 -6.72 -7.54
C GLU A 271 -21.69 -6.55 -8.05
N LEU A 272 -20.79 -6.12 -7.18
CA LEU A 272 -19.37 -5.94 -7.51
C LEU A 272 -18.51 -6.63 -6.44
N ASP A 273 -18.18 -7.89 -6.68
CA ASP A 273 -17.32 -8.68 -5.77
C ASP A 273 -15.85 -8.24 -5.94
N ARG A 274 -15.56 -7.03 -5.46
CA ARG A 274 -14.24 -6.42 -5.51
C ARG A 274 -13.97 -5.72 -4.19
N ALA A 275 -12.72 -5.71 -3.77
CA ALA A 275 -12.31 -5.01 -2.55
C ALA A 275 -12.47 -3.48 -2.73
N ALA A 276 -13.09 -2.82 -1.76
CA ALA A 276 -13.35 -1.38 -1.77
C ALA A 276 -12.11 -0.57 -1.35
N TYR A 277 -10.96 -0.83 -1.98
CA TYR A 277 -9.72 -0.09 -1.83
C TYR A 277 -8.83 -0.35 -3.04
N ASN A 278 -7.72 0.41 -3.17
CA ASN A 278 -6.74 0.24 -4.23
C ASN A 278 -5.63 -0.69 -3.76
N SER A 279 -5.50 -1.86 -4.38
CA SER A 279 -4.48 -2.86 -4.07
C SER A 279 -3.44 -3.03 -5.19
N LEU A 280 -3.43 -2.15 -6.19
CA LEU A 280 -2.43 -2.22 -7.26
C LEU A 280 -1.05 -1.87 -6.73
N ASN A 281 -0.06 -2.66 -7.11
CA ASN A 281 1.33 -2.41 -6.76
C ASN A 281 1.90 -1.25 -7.57
N CYS A 282 2.67 -0.40 -6.90
CA CYS A 282 3.40 0.72 -7.50
C CYS A 282 4.61 1.05 -6.63
N ASP A 283 5.71 1.45 -7.24
CA ASP A 283 6.91 1.86 -6.51
C ASP A 283 7.16 3.38 -6.52
N VAL A 284 6.30 4.16 -7.18
CA VAL A 284 6.45 5.63 -7.29
C VAL A 284 5.10 6.35 -7.14
N ARG A 285 4.37 6.05 -6.06
CA ARG A 285 3.07 6.69 -5.80
C ARG A 285 3.15 7.72 -4.68
N GLY A 286 2.25 8.71 -4.74
CA GLY A 286 2.02 9.65 -3.65
C GLY A 286 1.16 9.06 -2.54
N SER A 287 0.97 9.83 -1.47
CA SER A 287 0.09 9.43 -0.37
C SER A 287 -1.34 9.30 -0.87
N GLN A 288 -1.97 8.17 -0.56
CA GLN A 288 -3.34 7.88 -0.96
C GLN A 288 -4.32 8.38 0.10
N ARG A 289 -5.32 9.12 -0.36
CA ARG A 289 -6.46 9.51 0.47
C ARG A 289 -7.73 9.18 -0.31
N ALA A 290 -8.35 8.06 0.05
CA ALA A 290 -9.55 7.56 -0.62
C ALA A 290 -10.66 7.27 0.40
N GLU A 291 -10.87 8.20 1.34
CA GLU A 291 -11.92 8.11 2.33
C GLU A 291 -13.29 8.17 1.65
N LEU A 292 -14.28 7.50 2.22
CA LEU A 292 -15.65 7.51 1.71
C LEU A 292 -16.21 8.94 1.70
N VAL A 293 -16.96 9.24 0.66
CA VAL A 293 -17.72 10.49 0.54
C VAL A 293 -19.16 10.13 0.23
N PHE A 294 -20.11 10.72 0.97
CA PHE A 294 -21.53 10.59 0.71
C PHE A 294 -22.06 11.92 0.19
N LYS A 295 -22.60 11.91 -1.02
CA LYS A 295 -23.12 13.12 -1.67
C LYS A 295 -24.30 12.78 -2.56
N ASP A 296 -25.41 13.51 -2.39
CA ASP A 296 -26.61 13.38 -3.23
C ASP A 296 -27.14 11.94 -3.33
N GLY A 297 -27.10 11.21 -2.19
CA GLY A 297 -27.60 9.84 -2.12
C GLY A 297 -26.61 8.77 -2.57
N TRP A 298 -25.38 9.14 -2.95
CA TRP A 298 -24.35 8.23 -3.43
C TRP A 298 -23.14 8.18 -2.50
N VAL A 299 -22.64 6.96 -2.30
CA VAL A 299 -21.37 6.71 -1.61
C VAL A 299 -20.29 6.52 -2.65
N TYR A 300 -19.27 7.36 -2.61
CA TYR A 300 -18.11 7.28 -3.52
C TYR A 300 -16.98 6.51 -2.86
N TYR A 301 -16.39 5.59 -3.59
CA TYR A 301 -15.30 4.74 -3.08
C TYR A 301 -14.41 4.25 -4.22
N VAL A 302 -13.15 3.95 -3.91
CA VAL A 302 -12.21 3.33 -4.85
C VAL A 302 -12.29 1.81 -4.68
N ALA A 303 -12.25 1.08 -5.78
CA ALA A 303 -12.19 -0.39 -5.76
C ALA A 303 -11.18 -0.89 -6.80
N THR A 304 -10.60 -2.05 -6.51
CA THR A 304 -9.74 -2.77 -7.45
C THR A 304 -10.58 -3.72 -8.27
N ASP A 305 -10.64 -3.48 -9.57
CA ASP A 305 -11.41 -4.31 -10.51
C ASP A 305 -10.47 -4.87 -11.58
N GLY A 306 -10.06 -6.13 -11.39
CA GLY A 306 -9.03 -6.74 -12.20
C GLY A 306 -7.71 -5.97 -12.07
N PRO A 307 -7.10 -5.56 -13.19
CA PRO A 307 -5.83 -4.81 -13.18
C PRO A 307 -6.03 -3.28 -13.04
N ARG A 308 -7.21 -2.83 -12.63
CA ARG A 308 -7.57 -1.42 -12.55
C ARG A 308 -8.01 -1.05 -11.15
N ALA A 309 -7.66 0.15 -10.71
CA ALA A 309 -8.27 0.76 -9.54
C ALA A 309 -9.05 1.98 -10.03
N ASN A 310 -10.36 1.94 -9.85
CA ASN A 310 -11.26 2.96 -10.37
C ASN A 310 -12.13 3.54 -9.26
N LEU A 311 -12.73 4.70 -9.53
CA LEU A 311 -13.67 5.33 -8.63
C LEU A 311 -15.09 4.89 -8.99
N PHE A 312 -15.79 4.35 -8.00
CA PHE A 312 -17.17 3.91 -8.12
C PHE A 312 -18.06 4.70 -7.16
N ARG A 313 -19.36 4.64 -7.39
CA ARG A 313 -20.35 5.09 -6.42
C ARG A 313 -21.49 4.08 -6.32
N VAL A 314 -22.08 4.01 -5.15
CA VAL A 314 -23.21 3.13 -4.89
C VAL A 314 -24.27 3.89 -4.12
N ASN A 315 -25.56 3.69 -4.47
CA ASN A 315 -26.67 4.28 -3.71
C ASN A 315 -27.16 3.32 -2.62
N LEU A 316 -28.13 3.77 -1.81
CA LEU A 316 -28.63 2.97 -0.69
C LEU A 316 -29.48 1.77 -1.14
N GLU A 317 -29.86 1.71 -2.41
CA GLU A 317 -30.57 0.56 -3.00
C GLU A 317 -29.61 -0.47 -3.61
N GLY A 318 -28.31 -0.18 -3.61
CA GLY A 318 -27.30 -1.10 -4.13
C GLY A 318 -26.96 -0.93 -5.61
N LYS A 319 -27.40 0.16 -6.23
CA LYS A 319 -27.01 0.46 -7.62
C LYS A 319 -25.60 1.00 -7.65
N ILE A 320 -24.72 0.36 -8.42
CA ILE A 320 -23.31 0.73 -8.55
C ILE A 320 -23.08 1.38 -9.91
N GLU A 321 -22.31 2.47 -9.93
CA GLU A 321 -21.87 3.12 -11.14
C GLU A 321 -20.36 3.36 -11.10
N ARG A 322 -19.68 3.16 -12.23
CA ARG A 322 -18.26 3.52 -12.40
C ARG A 322 -18.20 5.00 -12.77
N VAL A 323 -17.56 5.79 -11.93
CA VAL A 323 -17.46 7.26 -12.08
C VAL A 323 -16.19 7.65 -12.84
N ILE A 324 -15.06 7.11 -12.43
CA ILE A 324 -13.75 7.28 -13.07
C ILE A 324 -13.25 5.89 -13.45
N GLY A 325 -13.18 5.61 -14.73
CA GLY A 325 -12.78 4.32 -15.26
C GLY A 325 -11.45 4.36 -15.99
N GLY A 326 -11.21 3.33 -16.79
CA GLY A 326 -10.06 3.20 -17.66
C GLY A 326 -8.95 2.33 -17.11
N ASP A 327 -7.96 2.10 -17.97
CA ASP A 327 -6.77 1.29 -17.66
C ASP A 327 -5.78 2.13 -16.87
N ARG A 328 -6.10 2.36 -15.60
CA ARG A 328 -5.31 3.20 -14.70
C ARG A 328 -5.59 2.89 -13.24
N SER A 329 -4.80 3.50 -12.39
CA SER A 329 -4.90 3.41 -10.94
C SER A 329 -5.32 4.78 -10.38
N VAL A 330 -6.55 4.87 -9.89
CA VAL A 330 -7.03 6.04 -9.14
C VAL A 330 -6.50 5.92 -7.73
N GLU A 331 -5.74 6.91 -7.29
CA GLU A 331 -5.01 6.87 -6.01
C GLU A 331 -5.72 7.59 -4.88
N SER A 332 -6.13 8.83 -5.13
CA SER A 332 -6.81 9.69 -4.15
C SER A 332 -7.96 10.40 -4.84
N PHE A 333 -9.00 10.77 -4.08
CA PHE A 333 -10.08 11.60 -4.59
C PHE A 333 -10.64 12.51 -3.51
N ALA A 334 -11.26 13.59 -3.94
CA ALA A 334 -12.00 14.53 -3.09
C ALA A 334 -13.13 15.13 -3.91
N ILE A 335 -14.22 15.49 -3.25
CA ILE A 335 -15.41 16.02 -3.91
C ILE A 335 -15.78 17.37 -3.30
N GLY A 336 -15.70 18.42 -4.11
CA GLY A 336 -16.23 19.73 -3.82
C GLY A 336 -17.36 20.03 -4.82
N ASP A 337 -17.24 21.13 -5.56
CA ASP A 337 -18.17 21.44 -6.66
C ASP A 337 -18.04 20.45 -7.82
N TYR A 338 -16.92 19.74 -7.89
CA TYR A 338 -16.60 18.70 -8.87
C TYR A 338 -15.73 17.64 -8.21
N ILE A 339 -15.46 16.56 -8.92
CA ILE A 339 -14.62 15.47 -8.43
C ILE A 339 -13.17 15.74 -8.82
N ALA A 340 -12.28 15.74 -7.84
CA ALA A 340 -10.84 15.79 -8.05
C ALA A 340 -10.24 14.43 -7.73
N PHE A 341 -9.26 13.99 -8.49
CA PHE A 341 -8.61 12.71 -8.25
C PHE A 341 -7.18 12.71 -8.75
N THR A 342 -6.33 11.91 -8.12
CA THR A 342 -5.00 11.59 -8.63
C THR A 342 -5.05 10.22 -9.29
N ALA A 343 -4.34 10.06 -10.37
CA ALA A 343 -4.29 8.80 -11.11
C ALA A 343 -2.97 8.64 -11.83
N GLN A 344 -2.65 7.40 -12.13
CA GLN A 344 -1.47 6.99 -12.89
C GLN A 344 -1.85 5.82 -13.80
N ASP A 345 -0.99 5.51 -14.74
CA ASP A 345 -1.05 4.27 -15.51
C ASP A 345 0.35 3.70 -15.72
N ALA A 346 0.45 2.64 -16.51
CA ALA A 346 1.72 1.92 -16.70
C ALA A 346 2.84 2.76 -17.34
N VAL A 347 2.51 3.85 -18.00
CA VAL A 347 3.47 4.73 -18.70
C VAL A 347 3.34 6.20 -18.31
N THR A 348 2.42 6.53 -17.41
CA THR A 348 2.18 7.91 -16.96
C THR A 348 2.21 7.94 -15.42
N PRO A 349 3.20 8.59 -14.81
CA PRO A 349 3.22 8.76 -13.34
C PRO A 349 2.04 9.60 -12.85
N THR A 350 1.83 9.60 -11.54
CA THR A 350 0.68 10.25 -10.91
C THR A 350 0.60 11.75 -11.19
N GLU A 351 -0.60 12.20 -11.58
CA GLU A 351 -0.96 13.61 -11.74
C GLU A 351 -2.36 13.86 -11.15
N LEU A 352 -2.71 15.13 -11.01
CA LEU A 352 -4.01 15.56 -10.53
C LEU A 352 -4.94 15.85 -11.71
N TYR A 353 -6.17 15.34 -11.61
CA TYR A 353 -7.24 15.50 -12.60
C TYR A 353 -8.51 15.99 -11.93
N VAL A 354 -9.39 16.59 -12.69
CA VAL A 354 -10.77 16.89 -12.26
C VAL A 354 -11.75 16.32 -13.28
N LEU A 355 -12.90 15.89 -12.76
CA LEU A 355 -14.06 15.50 -13.56
C LEU A 355 -15.15 16.53 -13.34
N ARG A 356 -15.53 17.26 -14.39
CA ARG A 356 -16.55 18.30 -14.36
C ARG A 356 -17.42 18.18 -15.60
N ASP A 357 -18.74 18.13 -15.40
CA ASP A 357 -19.72 18.01 -16.49
C ASP A 357 -19.40 16.86 -17.46
N GLY A 358 -19.00 15.71 -16.90
CA GLY A 358 -18.67 14.50 -17.66
C GLY A 358 -17.34 14.54 -18.40
N LYS A 359 -16.54 15.62 -18.23
CA LYS A 359 -15.26 15.79 -18.90
C LYS A 359 -14.12 15.79 -17.89
N GLU A 360 -13.07 15.02 -18.20
CA GLU A 360 -11.84 15.02 -17.41
C GLU A 360 -10.87 16.08 -17.92
N LYS A 361 -10.19 16.74 -16.98
CA LYS A 361 -9.11 17.68 -17.29
C LYS A 361 -7.92 17.38 -16.40
N LYS A 362 -6.75 17.22 -17.01
CA LYS A 362 -5.48 17.09 -16.31
C LYS A 362 -5.06 18.48 -15.83
N LEU A 363 -4.88 18.64 -14.51
CA LEU A 363 -4.53 19.95 -13.93
C LEU A 363 -3.03 20.13 -13.71
N THR A 364 -2.26 19.06 -13.64
CA THR A 364 -0.83 19.11 -13.32
C THR A 364 0.00 18.35 -14.35
N ASP A 365 1.26 18.74 -14.46
CA ASP A 365 2.23 18.06 -15.31
C ASP A 365 3.59 17.99 -14.60
N PHE A 366 3.58 17.66 -13.31
CA PHE A 366 4.79 17.53 -12.50
C PHE A 366 5.74 16.47 -13.05
N ASN A 367 5.19 15.44 -13.69
CA ASN A 367 5.94 14.33 -14.25
C ASN A 367 6.06 14.40 -15.78
N GLY A 368 5.90 15.60 -16.36
CA GLY A 368 6.05 15.82 -17.80
C GLY A 368 7.44 15.48 -18.34
N TRP A 369 8.47 15.47 -17.48
CA TRP A 369 9.82 15.05 -17.82
C TRP A 369 9.88 13.64 -18.42
N ILE A 370 8.90 12.77 -18.09
CA ILE A 370 8.86 11.39 -18.58
C ILE A 370 8.77 11.30 -20.11
N LYS A 371 8.26 12.34 -20.77
CA LYS A 371 8.12 12.40 -22.23
C LYS A 371 9.45 12.40 -22.96
N GLU A 372 10.55 12.75 -22.28
CA GLU A 372 11.90 12.70 -22.84
C GLU A 372 12.47 11.28 -22.88
N TYR A 373 11.78 10.34 -22.27
CA TYR A 373 12.21 8.95 -22.18
C TYR A 373 11.37 8.06 -23.08
N THR A 374 11.99 6.96 -23.51
CA THR A 374 11.27 5.87 -24.19
C THR A 374 10.90 4.83 -23.15
N LEU A 375 9.62 4.49 -23.11
CA LEU A 375 9.09 3.50 -22.17
C LEU A 375 8.57 2.29 -22.93
N SER A 376 8.66 1.13 -22.31
CA SER A 376 8.05 -0.09 -22.82
C SER A 376 6.61 -0.17 -22.29
N LYS A 377 5.64 -0.16 -23.20
CA LYS A 377 4.23 -0.28 -22.82
C LYS A 377 3.89 -1.76 -22.59
N PRO A 378 3.31 -2.13 -21.44
CA PRO A 378 2.87 -3.50 -21.22
C PRO A 378 1.86 -3.96 -22.25
N GLU A 379 2.05 -5.16 -22.77
CA GLU A 379 1.12 -5.83 -23.67
C GLU A 379 0.39 -6.91 -22.88
N HIS A 380 -0.94 -6.82 -22.84
CA HIS A 380 -1.79 -7.75 -22.11
C HIS A 380 -2.00 -9.04 -22.90
N PHE A 381 -1.97 -10.17 -22.21
CA PHE A 381 -2.42 -11.44 -22.75
C PHE A 381 -3.09 -12.27 -21.65
N LYS A 382 -3.99 -13.16 -22.06
CA LYS A 382 -4.67 -14.07 -21.14
C LYS A 382 -4.07 -15.44 -21.22
N VAL A 383 -3.95 -16.09 -20.06
CA VAL A 383 -3.47 -17.44 -19.94
C VAL A 383 -4.62 -18.29 -19.41
N LYS A 384 -5.04 -19.27 -20.18
CA LYS A 384 -6.01 -20.25 -19.72
C LYS A 384 -5.25 -21.31 -18.93
N ALA A 385 -5.43 -21.29 -17.61
CA ALA A 385 -4.78 -22.26 -16.74
C ALA A 385 -5.30 -23.67 -17.02
N SER A 386 -4.51 -24.68 -16.64
CA SER A 386 -4.85 -26.09 -16.90
C SER A 386 -6.17 -26.53 -16.27
N ASP A 387 -6.64 -25.85 -15.24
CA ASP A 387 -7.95 -26.08 -14.61
C ASP A 387 -9.08 -25.22 -15.19
N GLY A 388 -8.81 -24.46 -16.27
CA GLY A 388 -9.80 -23.66 -16.98
C GLY A 388 -9.97 -22.24 -16.53
N VAL A 389 -9.30 -21.80 -15.47
CA VAL A 389 -9.38 -20.42 -14.98
C VAL A 389 -8.48 -19.52 -15.83
N GLU A 390 -8.98 -18.34 -16.18
CA GLU A 390 -8.20 -17.35 -16.93
C GLU A 390 -7.33 -16.50 -16.00
N ILE A 391 -6.06 -16.32 -16.37
CA ILE A 391 -5.08 -15.52 -15.66
C ILE A 391 -4.66 -14.36 -16.53
N ASP A 392 -4.75 -13.14 -15.99
CA ASP A 392 -4.23 -11.95 -16.68
C ASP A 392 -2.72 -11.89 -16.56
N ALA A 393 -2.06 -11.62 -17.68
CA ALA A 393 -0.62 -11.50 -17.75
C ALA A 393 -0.23 -10.37 -18.70
N TRP A 394 0.97 -9.87 -18.54
CA TRP A 394 1.53 -8.80 -19.38
C TRP A 394 2.98 -9.09 -19.70
N ILE A 395 3.40 -8.61 -20.86
CA ILE A 395 4.79 -8.64 -21.28
C ILE A 395 5.22 -7.22 -21.66
N MET A 396 6.44 -6.87 -21.29
CA MET A 396 7.07 -5.63 -21.70
C MET A 396 8.31 -5.97 -22.51
N LYS A 397 8.37 -5.44 -23.73
CA LYS A 397 9.52 -5.63 -24.61
C LYS A 397 10.71 -4.83 -24.11
N PRO A 398 11.94 -5.30 -24.31
CA PRO A 398 13.12 -4.48 -24.02
C PRO A 398 13.16 -3.27 -24.95
N LEU A 399 13.73 -2.18 -24.47
CA LEU A 399 14.00 -1.03 -25.33
C LEU A 399 15.02 -1.43 -26.42
N ASN A 400 14.97 -0.77 -27.55
CA ASN A 400 15.77 -1.11 -28.73
C ASN A 400 15.49 -2.54 -29.24
N PHE A 401 14.25 -3.00 -29.05
CA PHE A 401 13.81 -4.30 -29.54
C PHE A 401 14.08 -4.43 -31.05
N GLU A 402 14.67 -5.56 -31.44
CA GLU A 402 14.94 -5.90 -32.84
C GLU A 402 14.28 -7.23 -33.20
N PRO A 403 13.43 -7.28 -34.25
CA PRO A 403 12.84 -8.54 -34.69
C PRO A 403 13.92 -9.58 -35.02
N GLY A 404 13.66 -10.83 -34.65
CA GLY A 404 14.58 -11.94 -34.87
C GLY A 404 15.63 -12.17 -33.79
N LYS A 405 15.80 -11.24 -32.86
CA LYS A 405 16.66 -11.42 -31.69
C LYS A 405 15.89 -12.05 -30.54
N LYS A 406 16.61 -12.78 -29.69
CA LYS A 406 16.07 -13.36 -28.46
C LYS A 406 16.67 -12.65 -27.26
N TYR A 407 15.84 -12.41 -26.26
CA TYR A 407 16.18 -11.63 -25.07
C TYR A 407 15.94 -12.43 -23.80
N PRO A 408 16.77 -12.19 -22.76
CA PRO A 408 16.46 -12.74 -21.44
C PRO A 408 15.18 -12.11 -20.87
N ALA A 409 14.46 -12.87 -20.07
CA ALA A 409 13.21 -12.40 -19.47
C ALA A 409 13.24 -12.55 -17.96
N VAL A 410 12.61 -11.63 -17.27
CA VAL A 410 12.45 -11.64 -15.80
C VAL A 410 10.97 -11.73 -15.47
N LEU A 411 10.60 -12.76 -14.71
CA LEU A 411 9.26 -12.89 -14.14
C LEU A 411 9.21 -12.10 -12.84
N GLU A 412 8.29 -11.14 -12.78
CA GLU A 412 8.02 -10.33 -11.59
C GLU A 412 6.79 -10.87 -10.87
N ILE A 413 6.88 -11.08 -9.55
CA ILE A 413 5.81 -11.63 -8.73
C ILE A 413 5.43 -10.63 -7.64
N HIS A 414 4.16 -10.22 -7.60
CA HIS A 414 3.68 -9.27 -6.61
C HIS A 414 3.52 -9.89 -5.22
N GLY A 415 3.46 -9.03 -4.20
CA GLY A 415 3.20 -9.41 -2.82
C GLY A 415 1.72 -9.61 -2.51
N GLY A 416 1.42 -9.78 -1.25
CA GLY A 416 0.08 -9.95 -0.72
C GLY A 416 -0.09 -11.28 0.02
N PRO A 417 -0.63 -12.33 -0.61
CA PRO A 417 -0.94 -12.51 -2.03
C PRO A 417 -2.10 -11.68 -2.57
N LYS A 418 -2.99 -11.17 -1.70
CA LYS A 418 -4.19 -10.44 -2.08
C LYS A 418 -3.88 -8.96 -2.40
N THR A 419 -3.03 -8.76 -3.40
CA THR A 419 -2.81 -7.50 -4.09
C THR A 419 -2.83 -7.80 -5.59
N ALA A 420 -2.53 -6.83 -6.43
CA ALA A 420 -2.52 -7.06 -7.87
C ALA A 420 -1.43 -6.24 -8.56
N TYR A 421 -0.95 -6.73 -9.68
CA TYR A 421 -0.33 -5.92 -10.70
C TYR A 421 -1.41 -5.40 -11.64
N GLY A 422 -1.15 -4.30 -12.27
CA GLY A 422 -2.08 -3.74 -13.24
C GLY A 422 -1.55 -2.47 -13.88
N TYR A 423 -2.47 -1.55 -14.14
CA TYR A 423 -2.16 -0.31 -14.84
C TYR A 423 -1.70 0.77 -13.85
N SER A 424 -0.54 0.53 -13.27
CA SER A 424 0.19 1.45 -12.40
C SER A 424 1.63 1.57 -12.91
N PHE A 425 2.31 2.62 -12.52
CA PHE A 425 3.68 2.88 -12.98
C PHE A 425 4.67 2.13 -12.09
N MET A 426 5.46 1.24 -12.70
CA MET A 426 6.51 0.47 -12.02
C MET A 426 7.88 0.89 -12.54
N HIS A 427 8.57 1.73 -11.80
CA HIS A 427 9.92 2.19 -12.16
C HIS A 427 10.88 1.00 -12.34
N GLU A 428 10.80 0.01 -11.45
CA GLU A 428 11.61 -1.21 -11.54
C GLU A 428 11.48 -1.89 -12.89
N PHE A 429 10.26 -2.03 -13.42
CA PHE A 429 10.02 -2.69 -14.71
C PHE A 429 10.63 -1.92 -15.86
N HIS A 430 10.51 -0.59 -15.84
CA HIS A 430 11.08 0.27 -16.88
C HIS A 430 12.61 0.30 -16.83
N VAL A 431 13.21 0.19 -15.66
CA VAL A 431 14.67 0.04 -15.51
C VAL A 431 15.14 -1.27 -16.16
N LEU A 432 14.44 -2.36 -15.89
CA LEU A 432 14.81 -3.67 -16.46
C LEU A 432 14.67 -3.70 -17.98
N THR A 433 13.59 -3.16 -18.52
CA THR A 433 13.39 -3.10 -19.98
C THR A 433 14.42 -2.18 -20.65
N ALA A 434 14.82 -1.09 -19.98
CA ALA A 434 15.86 -0.21 -20.47
C ALA A 434 17.24 -0.92 -20.55
N LYS A 435 17.44 -1.95 -19.74
CA LYS A 435 18.67 -2.75 -19.74
C LYS A 435 18.62 -3.96 -20.67
N GLY A 436 17.55 -4.11 -21.44
CA GLY A 436 17.43 -5.16 -22.46
C GLY A 436 16.75 -6.44 -21.98
N PHE A 437 16.07 -6.41 -20.84
CA PHE A 437 15.27 -7.54 -20.37
C PHE A 437 13.81 -7.43 -20.84
N VAL A 438 13.23 -8.58 -21.16
CA VAL A 438 11.78 -8.71 -21.22
C VAL A 438 11.28 -8.79 -19.78
N VAL A 439 10.21 -8.09 -19.44
CA VAL A 439 9.55 -8.22 -18.14
C VAL A 439 8.20 -8.90 -18.33
N ILE A 440 7.96 -9.94 -17.54
CA ILE A 440 6.69 -10.68 -17.50
C ILE A 440 6.08 -10.49 -16.12
N PHE A 441 4.82 -10.10 -16.06
CA PHE A 441 4.10 -10.02 -14.78
C PHE A 441 2.66 -10.47 -14.96
N SER A 442 2.02 -10.87 -13.87
CA SER A 442 0.70 -11.48 -13.92
C SER A 442 -0.04 -11.38 -12.60
N ASN A 443 -1.31 -11.77 -12.62
CA ASN A 443 -2.14 -11.91 -11.43
C ASN A 443 -2.56 -13.37 -11.28
N PRO A 444 -1.72 -14.21 -10.64
CA PRO A 444 -2.06 -15.61 -10.37
C PRO A 444 -3.14 -15.72 -9.30
N ARG A 445 -3.71 -16.92 -9.10
CA ARG A 445 -4.61 -17.16 -7.97
C ARG A 445 -3.99 -16.69 -6.67
N GLY A 446 -4.80 -16.11 -5.80
CA GLY A 446 -4.38 -15.37 -4.61
C GLY A 446 -4.46 -13.87 -4.80
N SER A 447 -4.40 -13.38 -6.05
CA SER A 447 -4.44 -11.95 -6.38
C SER A 447 -5.80 -11.32 -6.08
N ASP A 448 -5.78 -10.01 -5.82
CA ASP A 448 -6.97 -9.19 -5.67
C ASP A 448 -7.51 -8.73 -7.02
N GLY A 449 -8.79 -8.34 -7.05
CA GLY A 449 -9.42 -7.78 -8.24
C GLY A 449 -10.23 -8.76 -9.07
N TYR A 450 -10.28 -10.04 -8.70
CA TYR A 450 -10.93 -11.10 -9.47
C TYR A 450 -11.97 -11.87 -8.67
N GLY A 451 -12.42 -11.32 -7.54
CA GLY A 451 -13.38 -11.93 -6.65
C GLY A 451 -12.74 -12.68 -5.48
N GLU A 452 -13.53 -12.93 -4.43
CA GLU A 452 -13.04 -13.60 -3.22
C GLU A 452 -12.56 -15.01 -3.45
N GLU A 453 -13.25 -15.79 -4.29
CA GLU A 453 -12.88 -17.16 -4.59
C GLU A 453 -11.49 -17.23 -5.25
N PHE A 454 -11.21 -16.34 -6.18
CA PHE A 454 -9.91 -16.25 -6.85
C PHE A 454 -8.79 -15.89 -5.87
N ALA A 455 -9.09 -15.00 -4.92
CA ALA A 455 -8.13 -14.52 -3.92
C ALA A 455 -7.88 -15.55 -2.81
N ASP A 456 -8.79 -16.46 -2.57
CA ASP A 456 -8.74 -17.40 -1.45
C ASP A 456 -7.87 -18.61 -1.76
N ILE A 457 -6.59 -18.52 -1.41
CA ILE A 457 -5.64 -19.64 -1.52
C ILE A 457 -5.20 -20.13 -0.14
N ARG A 458 -6.00 -19.86 0.89
CA ARG A 458 -5.70 -20.33 2.24
C ARG A 458 -5.46 -21.83 2.24
N GLU A 459 -4.41 -22.28 2.95
CA GLU A 459 -3.97 -23.68 3.05
C GLU A 459 -3.39 -24.26 1.75
N HIS A 460 -3.32 -23.48 0.66
CA HIS A 460 -2.89 -23.96 -0.67
C HIS A 460 -1.70 -23.18 -1.26
N TYR A 461 -0.89 -22.55 -0.43
CA TYR A 461 0.32 -21.86 -0.89
C TYR A 461 1.27 -22.87 -1.56
N GLY A 462 1.85 -22.48 -2.69
CA GLY A 462 2.78 -23.32 -3.44
C GLY A 462 2.10 -24.34 -4.34
N LYS A 463 0.79 -24.28 -4.47
CA LYS A 463 0.01 -25.19 -5.35
C LYS A 463 -0.42 -24.44 -6.61
N ARG A 464 -1.70 -24.04 -6.68
CA ARG A 464 -2.24 -23.39 -7.89
C ARG A 464 -1.62 -22.04 -8.18
N ASP A 465 -1.26 -21.27 -7.16
CA ASP A 465 -0.53 -20.02 -7.30
C ASP A 465 0.82 -20.20 -8.01
N TYR A 466 1.58 -21.21 -7.61
CA TYR A 466 2.84 -21.59 -8.26
C TYR A 466 2.61 -22.07 -9.69
N GLN A 467 1.64 -22.94 -9.89
CA GLN A 467 1.31 -23.49 -11.21
C GLN A 467 0.86 -22.40 -12.18
N ASP A 468 0.04 -21.46 -11.72
CA ASP A 468 -0.39 -20.32 -12.55
C ASP A 468 0.82 -19.54 -13.09
N LEU A 469 1.81 -19.28 -12.23
CA LEU A 469 3.02 -18.58 -12.63
C LEU A 469 3.85 -19.36 -13.65
N MET A 470 3.97 -20.69 -13.47
CA MET A 470 4.67 -21.52 -14.43
C MET A 470 3.94 -21.55 -15.78
N GLU A 471 2.62 -21.65 -15.76
CA GLU A 471 1.80 -21.63 -16.96
C GLU A 471 1.82 -20.26 -17.66
N VAL A 472 1.95 -19.15 -16.91
CA VAL A 472 2.16 -17.82 -17.49
C VAL A 472 3.47 -17.79 -18.28
N VAL A 473 4.54 -18.32 -17.72
CA VAL A 473 5.84 -18.39 -18.40
C VAL A 473 5.74 -19.28 -19.66
N ASP A 474 5.09 -20.43 -19.55
CA ASP A 474 4.89 -21.34 -20.69
C ASP A 474 4.15 -20.65 -21.83
N GLU A 475 3.07 -19.94 -21.52
CA GLU A 475 2.28 -19.23 -22.53
C GLU A 475 3.07 -18.06 -23.14
N ALA A 476 3.86 -17.35 -22.34
CA ALA A 476 4.72 -16.26 -22.83
C ALA A 476 5.74 -16.80 -23.83
N LEU A 477 6.38 -17.91 -23.52
CA LEU A 477 7.36 -18.55 -24.42
C LEU A 477 6.72 -19.02 -25.73
N LYS A 478 5.47 -19.49 -25.65
CA LYS A 478 4.72 -19.94 -26.82
C LYS A 478 4.29 -18.79 -27.73
N ARG A 479 3.83 -17.68 -27.15
CA ARG A 479 3.33 -16.51 -27.90
C ARG A 479 4.40 -15.60 -28.44
N PHE A 480 5.51 -15.46 -27.71
CA PHE A 480 6.52 -14.42 -27.98
C PHE A 480 7.85 -15.09 -28.29
N ASP A 481 8.17 -15.21 -29.57
CA ASP A 481 9.37 -15.89 -30.07
C ASP A 481 10.68 -15.17 -29.74
N PHE A 482 10.59 -13.92 -29.28
CA PHE A 482 11.76 -13.13 -28.89
C PHE A 482 12.24 -13.38 -27.46
N ILE A 483 11.57 -14.24 -26.69
CA ILE A 483 12.03 -14.63 -25.35
C ILE A 483 12.95 -15.83 -25.46
N ASP A 484 14.13 -15.74 -24.83
CA ASP A 484 15.05 -16.87 -24.71
C ASP A 484 14.67 -17.68 -23.47
N GLY A 485 14.06 -18.84 -23.68
CA GLY A 485 13.63 -19.74 -22.60
C GLY A 485 14.77 -20.32 -21.76
N GLU A 486 16.04 -20.22 -22.24
CA GLU A 486 17.21 -20.65 -21.48
C GLU A 486 17.80 -19.53 -20.62
N ARG A 487 17.27 -18.32 -20.71
CA ARG A 487 17.73 -17.16 -19.94
C ARG A 487 16.58 -16.48 -19.22
N LEU A 488 15.95 -17.24 -18.28
CA LEU A 488 14.84 -16.76 -17.47
C LEU A 488 15.31 -16.44 -16.06
N GLY A 489 14.91 -15.27 -15.59
CA GLY A 489 15.08 -14.83 -14.21
C GLY A 489 13.74 -14.71 -13.50
N VAL A 490 13.76 -14.67 -12.18
CA VAL A 490 12.56 -14.49 -11.35
C VAL A 490 12.88 -13.61 -10.16
N THR A 491 11.95 -12.71 -9.81
CA THR A 491 12.07 -11.85 -8.63
C THR A 491 10.70 -11.52 -8.08
N GLY A 492 10.65 -11.27 -6.79
CA GLY A 492 9.46 -10.81 -6.11
C GLY A 492 9.76 -10.43 -4.67
N GLY A 493 8.84 -9.70 -4.06
CA GLY A 493 8.94 -9.24 -2.69
C GLY A 493 7.76 -9.68 -1.84
N SER A 494 7.99 -9.83 -0.52
CA SER A 494 6.96 -10.25 0.43
C SER A 494 6.43 -11.65 0.08
N TYR A 495 5.12 -11.80 -0.17
CA TYR A 495 4.58 -13.04 -0.73
C TYR A 495 5.30 -13.41 -2.05
N GLY A 496 5.59 -12.42 -2.90
CA GLY A 496 6.36 -12.65 -4.12
C GLY A 496 7.77 -13.15 -3.85
N GLY A 497 8.37 -12.77 -2.74
CA GLY A 497 9.64 -13.31 -2.24
C GLY A 497 9.50 -14.73 -1.73
N PHE A 498 8.43 -15.02 -0.99
CA PHE A 498 8.07 -16.39 -0.63
C PHE A 498 8.00 -17.27 -1.88
N MET A 499 7.27 -16.80 -2.89
CA MET A 499 7.08 -17.56 -4.12
C MET A 499 8.39 -17.70 -4.92
N THR A 500 9.25 -16.69 -4.92
CA THR A 500 10.59 -16.78 -5.53
C THR A 500 11.40 -17.88 -4.84
N ASN A 501 11.41 -17.90 -3.50
CA ASN A 501 12.08 -18.94 -2.71
C ASN A 501 11.49 -20.33 -3.00
N TRP A 502 10.18 -20.41 -3.13
CA TRP A 502 9.47 -21.64 -3.47
C TRP A 502 9.86 -22.16 -4.86
N ILE A 503 9.83 -21.28 -5.85
CA ILE A 503 10.15 -21.61 -7.24
C ILE A 503 11.55 -22.20 -7.35
N VAL A 504 12.57 -21.60 -6.74
CA VAL A 504 13.96 -22.09 -6.87
C VAL A 504 14.17 -23.44 -6.19
N GLY A 505 13.30 -23.80 -5.23
CA GLY A 505 13.33 -25.11 -4.59
C GLY A 505 12.52 -26.19 -5.35
N HIS A 506 11.74 -25.82 -6.37
CA HIS A 506 10.83 -26.72 -7.06
C HIS A 506 11.04 -26.82 -8.58
N THR A 507 11.81 -25.92 -9.19
CA THR A 507 12.12 -25.98 -10.61
C THR A 507 13.53 -25.43 -10.89
N LYS A 508 14.13 -25.88 -11.96
CA LYS A 508 15.48 -25.46 -12.41
C LYS A 508 15.43 -24.56 -13.64
N ARG A 509 14.23 -24.16 -14.07
CA ARG A 509 14.07 -23.40 -15.31
C ARG A 509 14.61 -21.97 -15.27
N PHE A 510 14.74 -21.39 -14.07
CA PHE A 510 15.26 -20.05 -13.90
C PHE A 510 16.78 -20.09 -13.66
N LYS A 511 17.52 -19.22 -14.34
CA LYS A 511 18.98 -19.14 -14.26
C LYS A 511 19.47 -18.04 -13.32
N ALA A 512 18.59 -17.20 -12.82
CA ALA A 512 18.86 -16.18 -11.83
C ALA A 512 17.59 -15.92 -11.01
N ALA A 513 17.74 -15.62 -9.73
CA ALA A 513 16.62 -15.25 -8.87
C ALA A 513 17.06 -14.16 -7.89
N VAL A 514 16.14 -13.24 -7.61
CA VAL A 514 16.32 -12.21 -6.57
C VAL A 514 15.07 -12.26 -5.68
N THR A 515 15.28 -12.60 -4.41
CA THR A 515 14.20 -12.65 -3.43
C THR A 515 14.31 -11.48 -2.48
N GLN A 516 13.20 -10.78 -2.25
CA GLN A 516 13.17 -9.54 -1.48
C GLN A 516 12.15 -9.61 -0.38
N ARG A 517 12.46 -9.06 0.81
CA ARG A 517 11.50 -9.00 1.94
C ARG A 517 10.68 -10.30 2.04
N SER A 518 11.35 -11.43 2.03
CA SER A 518 10.72 -12.74 1.78
C SER A 518 10.39 -13.52 3.04
N ILE A 519 9.77 -14.65 2.84
CA ILE A 519 9.44 -15.64 3.87
C ILE A 519 10.10 -16.95 3.46
N SER A 520 10.83 -17.57 4.39
CA SER A 520 11.46 -18.88 4.17
C SER A 520 10.94 -19.96 5.13
N ASN A 521 10.44 -19.56 6.29
CA ASN A 521 9.99 -20.49 7.32
C ASN A 521 8.75 -19.95 8.04
N TRP A 522 7.61 -20.58 7.84
CA TRP A 522 6.35 -20.12 8.42
C TRP A 522 6.31 -20.20 9.95
N VAL A 523 7.12 -21.08 10.57
CA VAL A 523 7.22 -21.17 12.04
C VAL A 523 7.86 -19.91 12.61
N SER A 524 9.01 -19.49 12.06
CA SER A 524 9.66 -18.26 12.50
C SER A 524 8.87 -17.01 12.09
N PHE A 525 8.19 -17.04 10.93
CA PHE A 525 7.28 -15.97 10.52
C PHE A 525 6.16 -15.79 11.56
N PHE A 526 5.54 -16.89 11.99
CA PHE A 526 4.52 -16.85 13.04
C PHE A 526 5.05 -16.22 14.33
N GLY A 527 6.23 -16.62 14.77
CA GLY A 527 6.73 -16.31 16.11
C GLY A 527 7.50 -15.01 16.25
N THR A 528 7.94 -14.40 15.13
CA THR A 528 8.85 -13.24 15.20
C THR A 528 8.37 -11.99 14.51
N THR A 529 7.28 -12.04 13.75
CA THR A 529 6.81 -10.91 12.94
C THR A 529 5.63 -10.20 13.58
N ASP A 530 5.35 -8.99 13.08
CA ASP A 530 4.26 -8.16 13.60
C ASP A 530 2.86 -8.71 13.29
N ILE A 531 2.73 -9.48 12.21
CA ILE A 531 1.45 -10.06 11.80
C ILE A 531 1.41 -11.59 11.86
N GLY A 532 2.54 -12.24 12.16
CA GLY A 532 2.66 -13.69 12.07
C GLY A 532 1.63 -14.47 12.87
N TYR A 533 1.29 -13.99 14.06
CA TYR A 533 0.38 -14.69 14.98
C TYR A 533 -1.05 -14.81 14.43
N PHE A 534 -1.46 -13.98 13.46
CA PHE A 534 -2.78 -14.09 12.81
C PHE A 534 -2.66 -14.44 11.33
N PHE A 535 -1.67 -13.88 10.62
CA PHE A 535 -1.52 -14.11 9.19
C PHE A 535 -1.22 -15.58 8.87
N ALA A 536 -0.27 -16.19 9.60
CA ALA A 536 0.10 -17.57 9.35
C ALA A 536 -1.04 -18.56 9.67
N PRO A 537 -1.75 -18.46 10.81
CA PRO A 537 -2.90 -19.33 11.03
C PRO A 537 -3.99 -19.18 9.98
N ASP A 538 -4.27 -17.94 9.55
CA ASP A 538 -5.29 -17.69 8.51
C ASP A 538 -4.89 -18.29 7.16
N GLN A 539 -3.65 -18.08 6.74
CA GLN A 539 -3.19 -18.40 5.38
C GLN A 539 -2.65 -19.84 5.24
N ILE A 540 -1.92 -20.31 6.26
CA ILE A 540 -1.30 -21.65 6.22
C ILE A 540 -2.23 -22.71 6.82
N GLY A 541 -3.07 -22.31 7.77
CA GLY A 541 -4.00 -23.18 8.46
C GLY A 541 -3.43 -23.75 9.75
N GLY A 542 -4.19 -23.65 10.82
CA GLY A 542 -3.76 -24.06 12.15
C GLY A 542 -2.64 -23.17 12.68
N ASP A 543 -1.84 -23.72 13.57
CA ASP A 543 -0.69 -23.04 14.14
C ASP A 543 0.52 -24.01 14.19
N PRO A 544 1.71 -23.56 14.62
CA PRO A 544 2.89 -24.44 14.63
C PRO A 544 2.75 -25.69 15.50
N TRP A 545 1.85 -25.70 16.47
CA TRP A 545 1.63 -26.85 17.36
C TRP A 545 0.60 -27.83 16.78
N SER A 546 -0.51 -27.31 16.23
CA SER A 546 -1.58 -28.14 15.67
C SER A 546 -1.30 -28.60 14.24
N ASN A 547 -0.45 -27.89 13.50
CA ASN A 547 -0.14 -28.15 12.10
C ASN A 547 1.35 -28.00 11.80
N THR A 548 2.19 -28.61 12.60
CA THR A 548 3.66 -28.53 12.47
C THR A 548 4.12 -28.95 11.07
N ASP A 549 3.60 -30.08 10.58
CA ASP A 549 3.96 -30.61 9.26
C ASP A 549 3.55 -29.68 8.12
N GLY A 550 2.33 -29.11 8.17
CA GLY A 550 1.86 -28.18 7.15
C GLY A 550 2.68 -26.88 7.11
N TYR A 551 3.08 -26.37 8.25
CA TYR A 551 3.96 -25.18 8.32
C TYR A 551 5.31 -25.47 7.68
N TRP A 552 5.91 -26.64 7.97
CA TRP A 552 7.20 -27.02 7.39
C TRP A 552 7.10 -27.30 5.89
N GLU A 553 6.09 -28.06 5.48
CA GLU A 553 5.86 -28.41 4.06
C GLU A 553 5.66 -27.20 3.16
N LYS A 554 5.07 -26.13 3.69
CA LYS A 554 4.86 -24.88 2.95
C LYS A 554 6.03 -23.89 3.10
N SER A 555 7.04 -24.22 3.88
CA SER A 555 8.22 -23.39 4.07
C SER A 555 9.26 -23.66 2.99
N PRO A 556 9.66 -22.64 2.21
CA PRO A 556 10.73 -22.80 1.23
C PRO A 556 12.04 -23.36 1.82
N LEU A 557 12.32 -23.10 3.10
CA LEU A 557 13.50 -23.57 3.78
C LEU A 557 13.63 -25.11 3.71
N LYS A 558 12.53 -25.85 3.74
CA LYS A 558 12.52 -27.31 3.60
C LYS A 558 13.18 -27.77 2.31
N TYR A 559 13.04 -26.99 1.24
CA TYR A 559 13.47 -27.36 -0.11
C TYR A 559 14.82 -26.74 -0.51
N ALA A 560 15.52 -26.13 0.43
CA ALA A 560 16.84 -25.55 0.20
C ALA A 560 17.83 -26.54 -0.46
N PRO A 561 17.83 -27.85 -0.11
CA PRO A 561 18.73 -28.81 -0.77
C PRO A 561 18.52 -28.93 -2.28
N ASN A 562 17.34 -28.60 -2.78
CA ASN A 562 16.99 -28.73 -4.21
C ASN A 562 17.37 -27.48 -5.03
N VAL A 563 17.79 -26.38 -4.39
CA VAL A 563 18.09 -25.13 -5.08
C VAL A 563 19.35 -25.25 -5.91
N GLU A 564 19.27 -24.90 -7.20
CA GLU A 564 20.40 -24.83 -8.12
C GLU A 564 20.55 -23.42 -8.70
N THR A 565 19.48 -22.65 -8.74
CA THR A 565 19.47 -21.28 -9.27
C THR A 565 20.29 -20.35 -8.39
N PRO A 566 21.25 -19.59 -8.97
CA PRO A 566 21.92 -18.54 -8.22
C PRO A 566 20.92 -17.53 -7.65
N LEU A 567 20.99 -17.28 -6.35
CA LEU A 567 20.03 -16.49 -5.61
C LEU A 567 20.66 -15.29 -4.92
N LEU A 568 20.12 -14.09 -5.16
CA LEU A 568 20.41 -12.90 -4.37
C LEU A 568 19.24 -12.67 -3.39
N ILE A 569 19.56 -12.57 -2.11
CA ILE A 569 18.60 -12.25 -1.06
C ILE A 569 18.78 -10.79 -0.68
N ILE A 570 17.75 -9.98 -0.88
CA ILE A 570 17.71 -8.57 -0.46
C ILE A 570 16.75 -8.48 0.72
N HIS A 571 17.21 -7.91 1.85
CA HIS A 571 16.37 -7.80 3.04
C HIS A 571 16.71 -6.55 3.85
N SER A 572 15.68 -5.92 4.38
CA SER A 572 15.82 -4.76 5.27
C SER A 572 16.03 -5.22 6.71
N MET A 573 16.95 -4.59 7.41
CA MET A 573 17.32 -5.03 8.77
C MET A 573 16.25 -4.73 9.83
N GLU A 574 15.31 -3.82 9.53
CA GLU A 574 14.20 -3.48 10.42
C GLU A 574 12.84 -3.83 9.79
N ASP A 575 12.82 -4.86 8.94
CA ASP A 575 11.59 -5.40 8.37
C ASP A 575 10.90 -6.27 9.41
N TYR A 576 9.97 -5.69 10.17
CA TYR A 576 9.23 -6.43 11.19
C TYR A 576 8.03 -7.20 10.61
N ARG A 577 7.68 -6.97 9.35
CA ARG A 577 6.62 -7.67 8.63
C ARG A 577 7.07 -9.06 8.17
N CYS A 578 8.25 -9.13 7.59
CA CYS A 578 8.96 -10.36 7.28
C CYS A 578 10.32 -10.24 7.97
N TRP A 579 10.39 -10.60 9.24
CA TRP A 579 11.56 -10.30 10.08
C TRP A 579 12.84 -10.88 9.51
N LEU A 580 13.93 -10.23 9.79
CA LEU A 580 15.29 -10.55 9.31
C LEU A 580 15.65 -12.04 9.34
N PRO A 581 15.27 -12.84 10.36
CA PRO A 581 15.54 -14.28 10.35
C PRO A 581 15.01 -15.02 9.12
N GLU A 582 13.97 -14.54 8.45
CA GLU A 582 13.49 -15.17 7.22
C GLU A 582 14.55 -15.16 6.12
N ALA A 583 15.34 -14.09 6.04
CA ALA A 583 16.47 -14.00 5.11
C ALA A 583 17.68 -14.80 5.60
N LEU A 584 18.00 -14.67 6.89
CA LEU A 584 19.20 -15.29 7.47
C LEU A 584 19.14 -16.82 7.45
N GLN A 585 17.97 -17.39 7.73
CA GLN A 585 17.76 -18.84 7.71
C GLN A 585 18.02 -19.40 6.30
N PHE A 586 17.45 -18.77 5.28
CA PHE A 586 17.56 -19.24 3.89
C PHE A 586 19.01 -19.08 3.39
N TYR A 587 19.61 -17.93 3.66
CA TYR A 587 21.02 -17.68 3.32
C TYR A 587 21.94 -18.71 3.95
N THR A 588 21.79 -18.93 5.26
CA THR A 588 22.65 -19.88 6.00
C THR A 588 22.48 -21.30 5.48
N ALA A 589 21.23 -21.72 5.24
CA ALA A 589 20.96 -23.06 4.68
C ALA A 589 21.63 -23.24 3.32
N LEU A 590 21.47 -22.30 2.42
CA LEU A 590 22.03 -22.39 1.07
C LEU A 590 23.56 -22.35 1.08
N LYS A 591 24.17 -21.53 1.94
CA LYS A 591 25.64 -21.52 2.10
C LYS A 591 26.15 -22.83 2.68
N TYR A 592 25.49 -23.35 3.72
CA TYR A 592 25.84 -24.64 4.30
C TYR A 592 25.81 -25.77 3.28
N LEU A 593 24.83 -25.74 2.38
CA LEU A 593 24.64 -26.73 1.32
C LEU A 593 25.54 -26.49 0.10
N GLY A 594 26.40 -25.48 0.12
CA GLY A 594 27.32 -25.18 -0.99
C GLY A 594 26.64 -24.52 -2.20
N LYS A 595 25.49 -23.92 -2.03
CA LYS A 595 24.75 -23.28 -3.12
C LYS A 595 25.31 -21.87 -3.42
N THR A 596 24.98 -21.35 -4.61
CA THR A 596 25.37 -19.99 -5.02
C THR A 596 24.33 -19.00 -4.48
N VAL A 597 24.71 -18.25 -3.47
CA VAL A 597 23.82 -17.29 -2.81
C VAL A 597 24.61 -16.09 -2.28
N GLU A 598 24.04 -14.90 -2.42
CA GLU A 598 24.55 -13.68 -1.80
C GLU A 598 23.41 -13.03 -0.99
N LEU A 599 23.79 -12.29 0.06
CA LEU A 599 22.87 -11.61 0.96
C LEU A 599 23.20 -10.12 1.00
N ALA A 600 22.23 -9.27 0.63
CA ALA A 600 22.35 -7.83 0.72
C ALA A 600 21.39 -7.30 1.80
N LEU A 601 21.95 -6.75 2.87
CA LEU A 601 21.20 -6.20 3.99
C LEU A 601 21.19 -4.68 3.95
N PHE A 602 20.01 -4.10 4.16
CA PHE A 602 19.81 -2.65 4.17
C PHE A 602 19.54 -2.17 5.58
N PRO A 603 20.54 -1.53 6.24
CA PRO A 603 20.34 -1.03 7.61
C PRO A 603 19.38 0.15 7.64
N GLY A 604 18.58 0.24 8.70
CA GLY A 604 17.62 1.31 8.91
C GLY A 604 16.37 1.23 8.06
N GLU A 605 16.23 0.22 7.19
CA GLU A 605 15.09 0.07 6.30
C GLU A 605 14.08 -0.95 6.83
N ASN A 606 12.82 -0.76 6.43
CA ASN A 606 11.72 -1.64 6.78
C ASN A 606 11.23 -2.44 5.57
N HIS A 607 10.06 -3.07 5.69
CA HIS A 607 9.44 -3.87 4.64
C HIS A 607 9.14 -3.07 3.36
N ASP A 608 8.99 -1.76 3.47
CA ASP A 608 8.62 -0.88 2.36
C ASP A 608 9.82 -0.20 1.68
N LEU A 609 11.01 -0.76 1.80
CA LEU A 609 12.24 -0.24 1.17
C LEU A 609 12.02 0.21 -0.28
N SER A 610 11.37 -0.63 -1.09
CA SER A 610 11.20 -0.35 -2.53
C SER A 610 10.23 0.79 -2.84
N ARG A 611 9.40 1.21 -1.87
CA ARG A 611 8.37 2.23 -2.04
C ARG A 611 8.61 3.49 -1.20
N GLY A 612 9.26 3.35 -0.07
CA GLY A 612 9.43 4.46 0.87
C GLY A 612 10.77 4.48 1.62
N GLY A 613 11.70 3.62 1.26
CA GLY A 613 13.04 3.61 1.84
C GLY A 613 13.83 4.86 1.47
N LYS A 614 15.00 5.04 2.07
CA LYS A 614 15.88 6.15 1.70
C LYS A 614 16.19 6.10 0.22
N PRO A 615 16.15 7.24 -0.49
CA PRO A 615 16.36 7.27 -1.94
C PRO A 615 17.63 6.57 -2.41
N LYS A 616 18.75 6.74 -1.72
CA LYS A 616 20.01 6.05 -2.08
C LYS A 616 19.90 4.53 -1.92
N HIS A 617 19.21 4.05 -0.89
CA HIS A 617 18.96 2.63 -0.71
C HIS A 617 18.02 2.07 -1.79
N ARG A 618 17.01 2.84 -2.19
CA ARG A 618 16.11 2.42 -3.28
C ARG A 618 16.86 2.30 -4.60
N VAL A 619 17.75 3.23 -4.91
CA VAL A 619 18.62 3.17 -6.09
C VAL A 619 19.52 1.93 -6.01
N LYS A 620 20.17 1.70 -4.86
CA LYS A 620 21.05 0.55 -4.65
C LYS A 620 20.32 -0.78 -4.83
N ARG A 621 19.09 -0.88 -4.33
CA ARG A 621 18.26 -2.07 -4.52
C ARG A 621 18.04 -2.38 -6.00
N LEU A 622 17.67 -1.36 -6.78
CA LEU A 622 17.47 -1.51 -8.23
C LEU A 622 18.77 -1.91 -8.95
N GLU A 623 19.90 -1.31 -8.58
CA GLU A 623 21.20 -1.66 -9.12
C GLU A 623 21.55 -3.12 -8.84
N LEU A 624 21.34 -3.59 -7.61
CA LEU A 624 21.62 -4.97 -7.22
C LEU A 624 20.77 -5.97 -8.01
N ILE A 625 19.48 -5.68 -8.18
CA ILE A 625 18.60 -6.54 -8.97
C ILE A 625 19.08 -6.64 -10.41
N ALA A 626 19.35 -5.49 -11.05
CA ALA A 626 19.77 -5.44 -12.44
C ALA A 626 21.14 -6.12 -12.64
N GLU A 627 22.11 -5.86 -11.78
CA GLU A 627 23.44 -6.46 -11.83
C GLU A 627 23.39 -7.98 -11.69
N TRP A 628 22.57 -8.50 -10.78
CA TRP A 628 22.41 -9.93 -10.61
C TRP A 628 21.81 -10.58 -11.85
N MET A 629 20.76 -9.99 -12.41
CA MET A 629 20.14 -10.49 -13.63
C MET A 629 21.09 -10.43 -14.82
N GLU A 630 21.86 -9.34 -14.96
CA GLU A 630 22.86 -9.21 -16.02
C GLU A 630 23.97 -10.27 -15.90
N ARG A 631 24.47 -10.46 -14.69
CA ARG A 631 25.55 -11.43 -14.42
C ARG A 631 25.18 -12.86 -14.82
N TRP A 632 23.96 -13.30 -14.53
CA TRP A 632 23.56 -14.69 -14.73
C TRP A 632 22.74 -14.94 -16.01
N LEU A 633 22.15 -13.91 -16.59
CA LEU A 633 21.33 -14.07 -17.79
C LEU A 633 22.00 -13.56 -19.06
N LYS A 634 23.04 -12.74 -18.96
CA LYS A 634 23.70 -12.16 -20.12
C LYS A 634 25.15 -12.62 -20.31
N SER A 635 25.66 -13.40 -19.42
CA SER A 635 27.01 -13.93 -19.52
C SER A 635 27.09 -15.24 -20.29
#